data_979cfd92ca6ef07667406af153ec420b
#
_entry.id   979cfd92ca6ef07667406af153ec420b
#
_cell.length_a   1.000
_cell.length_b   1.000
_cell.length_c   1.000
_cell.angle_alpha   90.00
_cell.angle_beta   90.00
_cell.angle_gamma   90.00
#
_symmetry.space_group_name_H-M   'P 1'
#
loop_
_entity.id
_entity.type
_entity.pdbx_description
1 polymer ?
#
loop_
_entity_poly.entity_id
_entity_poly.type
_entity_poly.pdbx_seq_one_letter_code
_entity_poly.pdbx_strand_id
1 'polypeptide(L)'
;MSIFNNTEENYWRNLATKTVLVCITVAIIVWFLPRNEGRMYRYDVGKPWMYGSVIAKFDFPIYKTDEAIKHEQDSLLKHFQPYYSLNPLIEKKQVERFLHDYEQGINGLPKEYVGIVARQMQEIYQMGIINTNEYNNIFKDSTSMIRFVSGKNAKSLKVSSFYSTIAAYEHIFANEKLAAQRAILSRCNLNNYIEANIVYDKEKSDAEKNDMLSSIPLASGMVMSGQKIIDRGEIVNDYTCRVLNSFDKEMKRRSSTQDEIMTTFIGQTLFVLILVMMFTSYLTLFRKDYFEKPRSITMLYTMITLFPILVSMMMKHNFFSVYIIPFAMAAIFVRVFMDSRTAFITHVTMILICAAAVKYQYEFIIVQLASGLVAIYSLRELSKRSQIFITAILVTISSCIVYLALQLMQDNQVFNIDPSMYTYFIINGIFLLLSYPLMYLIEKLFGFISNVTLFELSNTNKGLLRNLSEIAPGTFQHSITVGNLAAEIANRIHANSLLVRTGALYHDIGKMTNPVFFTENQAGVNPHDQLSDLESAQIIISHVTEGLKLAEKFNLPGIIKDFISTHHGTGLTKYFYINYCNEHPDEQVDKEMFQYPGPNPFTREQAILMMADTVEAASRSLNEYTEESISTLTNKLIDSQVADGFFRECPITFRDIALAKSVLIERLKSIYHTRISYPHLNK
;
A
#
# COMPACT_ATOMS: atom_id res chain seq x y z
N MET A 1 -22.91 17.19 -42.14
CA MET A 1 -21.44 17.18 -42.13
C MET A 1 -20.81 17.52 -40.77
N SER A 2 -21.41 18.31 -39.88
CA SER A 2 -20.87 18.66 -38.56
C SER A 2 -20.95 17.54 -37.51
N ILE A 3 -21.90 16.62 -37.60
CA ILE A 3 -22.07 15.51 -36.64
C ILE A 3 -20.99 14.40 -36.83
N PHE A 4 -20.57 14.15 -38.08
CA PHE A 4 -19.50 13.18 -38.37
C PHE A 4 -18.12 13.65 -37.93
N ASN A 5 -17.81 14.95 -38.01
CA ASN A 5 -16.56 15.51 -37.54
C ASN A 5 -16.42 15.42 -36.01
N ASN A 6 -17.47 15.60 -35.25
CA ASN A 6 -17.47 15.55 -33.80
C ASN A 6 -17.26 14.11 -33.26
N THR A 7 -17.74 13.10 -33.98
CA THR A 7 -17.56 11.68 -33.58
C THR A 7 -16.13 11.18 -33.86
N GLU A 8 -15.51 11.58 -34.97
CA GLU A 8 -14.12 11.24 -35.28
C GLU A 8 -13.14 11.96 -34.36
N GLU A 9 -13.34 13.23 -34.07
CA GLU A 9 -12.49 14.00 -33.15
C GLU A 9 -12.55 13.47 -31.71
N ASN A 10 -13.72 13.07 -31.24
CA ASN A 10 -13.90 12.39 -29.96
C ASN A 10 -13.25 10.99 -29.92
N TYR A 11 -13.29 10.25 -31.04
CA TYR A 11 -12.63 8.95 -31.14
C TYR A 11 -11.13 9.07 -31.03
N TRP A 12 -10.49 9.97 -31.80
CA TRP A 12 -9.05 10.20 -31.77
C TRP A 12 -8.57 10.75 -30.42
N ARG A 13 -9.34 11.65 -29.80
CA ARG A 13 -9.05 12.17 -28.45
C ARG A 13 -9.10 11.06 -27.40
N ASN A 14 -10.09 10.18 -27.46
CA ASN A 14 -10.19 9.02 -26.55
C ASN A 14 -9.05 8.02 -26.78
N LEU A 15 -8.66 7.76 -28.02
CA LEU A 15 -7.56 6.88 -28.33
C LEU A 15 -6.22 7.48 -27.83
N ALA A 16 -6.00 8.76 -28.05
CA ALA A 16 -4.81 9.46 -27.58
C ALA A 16 -4.69 9.43 -26.05
N THR A 17 -5.78 9.73 -25.32
CA THR A 17 -5.77 9.66 -23.84
C THR A 17 -5.47 8.26 -23.31
N LYS A 18 -5.97 7.22 -23.95
CA LYS A 18 -5.72 5.82 -23.57
C LYS A 18 -4.28 5.40 -23.87
N THR A 19 -3.75 5.82 -25.02
CA THR A 19 -2.34 5.59 -25.38
C THR A 19 -1.39 6.28 -24.39
N VAL A 20 -1.69 7.52 -24.02
CA VAL A 20 -0.93 8.26 -22.99
C VAL A 20 -0.99 7.53 -21.64
N LEU A 21 -2.14 7.02 -21.23
CA LEU A 21 -2.27 6.24 -20.00
C LEU A 21 -1.40 4.97 -20.01
N VAL A 22 -1.38 4.23 -21.13
CA VAL A 22 -0.51 3.06 -21.31
C VAL A 22 0.96 3.48 -21.18
N CYS A 23 1.39 4.52 -21.90
CA CYS A 23 2.77 5.01 -21.86
C CYS A 23 3.20 5.45 -20.45
N ILE A 24 2.34 6.19 -19.76
CA ILE A 24 2.58 6.64 -18.37
C ILE A 24 2.71 5.42 -17.46
N THR A 25 1.81 4.45 -17.56
CA THR A 25 1.83 3.23 -16.75
C THR A 25 3.14 2.46 -16.93
N VAL A 26 3.54 2.21 -18.19
CA VAL A 26 4.80 1.53 -18.49
C VAL A 26 5.99 2.33 -17.96
N ALA A 27 6.03 3.64 -18.21
CA ALA A 27 7.13 4.50 -17.75
C ALA A 27 7.27 4.48 -16.22
N ILE A 28 6.16 4.60 -15.48
CA ILE A 28 6.17 4.58 -14.01
C ILE A 28 6.65 3.21 -13.50
N ILE A 29 6.10 2.12 -13.99
CA ILE A 29 6.49 0.77 -13.53
C ILE A 29 7.98 0.54 -13.79
N VAL A 30 8.46 0.80 -15.00
CA VAL A 30 9.86 0.60 -15.38
C VAL A 30 10.81 1.50 -14.59
N TRP A 31 10.37 2.72 -14.24
CA TRP A 31 11.16 3.62 -13.41
C TRP A 31 11.47 3.04 -12.02
N PHE A 32 10.49 2.38 -11.41
CA PHE A 32 10.62 1.80 -10.08
C PHE A 32 11.26 0.41 -10.07
N LEU A 33 11.20 -0.36 -11.18
CA LEU A 33 11.75 -1.72 -11.21
C LEU A 33 13.25 -1.74 -10.85
N PRO A 34 13.68 -2.68 -10.00
CA PRO A 34 15.09 -2.81 -9.62
C PRO A 34 15.93 -3.19 -10.84
N ARG A 35 17.08 -2.51 -11.02
CA ARG A 35 17.97 -2.71 -12.17
C ARG A 35 19.25 -3.44 -11.84
N ASN A 36 19.61 -3.50 -10.54
CA ASN A 36 20.93 -3.93 -10.10
C ASN A 36 20.94 -5.22 -9.29
N GLU A 37 19.83 -5.95 -9.21
CA GLU A 37 19.83 -7.24 -8.52
C GLU A 37 20.23 -8.34 -9.50
N GLY A 38 21.53 -8.63 -9.53
CA GLY A 38 22.05 -9.81 -10.19
C GLY A 38 21.27 -11.07 -9.77
N ARG A 39 21.08 -12.00 -10.69
CA ARG A 39 20.43 -13.29 -10.42
C ARG A 39 21.20 -14.01 -9.31
N MET A 40 20.75 -13.89 -8.07
CA MET A 40 21.28 -14.67 -6.96
C MET A 40 20.66 -16.08 -6.99
N TYR A 41 21.50 -17.09 -7.04
CA TYR A 41 21.09 -18.46 -6.84
C TYR A 41 20.68 -18.67 -5.37
N ARG A 42 19.64 -19.48 -5.13
CA ARG A 42 19.30 -19.92 -3.77
C ARG A 42 20.10 -21.16 -3.46
N TYR A 43 20.93 -21.11 -2.42
CA TYR A 43 21.71 -22.24 -1.96
C TYR A 43 21.93 -22.15 -0.44
N ASP A 44 21.98 -23.31 0.17
CA ASP A 44 22.26 -23.46 1.58
C ASP A 44 23.50 -24.36 1.73
N VAL A 45 24.31 -24.07 2.73
CA VAL A 45 25.47 -24.92 3.06
C VAL A 45 24.98 -26.31 3.46
N GLY A 46 25.62 -27.36 2.95
CA GLY A 46 25.25 -28.76 3.18
C GLY A 46 24.21 -29.32 2.23
N LYS A 47 23.57 -28.48 1.36
CA LYS A 47 22.61 -28.94 0.36
C LYS A 47 23.24 -29.08 -1.03
N PRO A 48 22.71 -29.98 -1.87
CA PRO A 48 23.17 -30.10 -3.26
C PRO A 48 22.77 -28.88 -4.11
N TRP A 49 23.67 -28.48 -5.00
CA TRP A 49 23.42 -27.40 -5.96
C TRP A 49 22.40 -27.84 -7.01
N MET A 50 21.26 -27.14 -7.05
CA MET A 50 20.11 -27.52 -7.91
C MET A 50 20.15 -26.91 -9.30
N TYR A 51 21.06 -25.96 -9.55
CA TYR A 51 21.13 -25.22 -10.83
C TYR A 51 22.18 -25.82 -11.76
N GLY A 52 22.31 -25.29 -12.95
CA GLY A 52 23.38 -25.68 -13.88
C GLY A 52 24.77 -25.29 -13.36
N SER A 53 25.82 -25.78 -14.05
CA SER A 53 27.22 -25.47 -13.72
C SER A 53 27.48 -23.97 -13.69
N VAL A 54 28.13 -23.49 -12.66
CA VAL A 54 28.57 -22.09 -12.52
C VAL A 54 30.06 -22.03 -12.82
N ILE A 55 30.41 -21.27 -13.84
CA ILE A 55 31.79 -21.02 -14.27
C ILE A 55 32.08 -19.54 -14.07
N ALA A 56 33.26 -19.23 -13.55
CA ALA A 56 33.73 -17.87 -13.37
C ALA A 56 33.87 -17.18 -14.73
N LYS A 57 33.15 -16.09 -14.94
CA LYS A 57 33.21 -15.30 -16.19
C LYS A 57 34.39 -14.33 -16.22
N PHE A 58 35.04 -14.08 -15.08
CA PHE A 58 36.15 -13.16 -14.86
C PHE A 58 36.91 -13.54 -13.61
N ASP A 59 38.13 -13.03 -13.45
CA ASP A 59 38.92 -13.19 -12.24
C ASP A 59 38.33 -12.38 -11.10
N PHE A 60 38.16 -13.01 -9.93
CA PHE A 60 37.64 -12.32 -8.75
C PHE A 60 38.24 -12.84 -7.44
N PRO A 61 38.37 -11.96 -6.42
CA PRO A 61 38.85 -12.36 -5.09
C PRO A 61 37.75 -13.07 -4.31
N ILE A 62 38.15 -14.06 -3.51
CA ILE A 62 37.30 -14.73 -2.53
C ILE A 62 37.35 -13.92 -1.25
N TYR A 63 36.29 -13.15 -0.97
CA TYR A 63 36.20 -12.33 0.23
C TYR A 63 36.08 -13.19 1.50
N LYS A 64 36.74 -12.76 2.57
CA LYS A 64 36.55 -13.30 3.91
C LYS A 64 35.18 -12.87 4.45
N THR A 65 34.61 -13.64 5.37
CA THR A 65 33.41 -13.24 6.12
C THR A 65 33.76 -12.12 7.10
N ASP A 66 32.76 -11.27 7.39
CA ASP A 66 32.93 -10.16 8.33
C ASP A 66 33.38 -10.66 9.73
N GLU A 67 32.93 -11.85 10.13
CA GLU A 67 33.34 -12.51 11.37
C GLU A 67 34.81 -12.91 11.35
N ALA A 68 35.31 -13.46 10.24
CA ALA A 68 36.72 -13.82 10.09
C ALA A 68 37.60 -12.57 10.09
N ILE A 69 37.20 -11.50 9.40
CA ILE A 69 37.91 -10.22 9.39
C ILE A 69 37.97 -9.66 10.82
N LYS A 70 36.84 -9.63 11.52
CA LYS A 70 36.78 -9.15 12.91
C LYS A 70 37.64 -9.95 13.86
N HIS A 71 37.65 -11.28 13.74
CA HIS A 71 38.48 -12.15 14.54
C HIS A 71 39.98 -11.88 14.28
N GLU A 72 40.39 -11.68 13.02
CA GLU A 72 41.77 -11.30 12.67
C GLU A 72 42.13 -9.92 13.22
N GLN A 73 41.21 -8.94 13.12
CA GLN A 73 41.36 -7.60 13.69
C GLN A 73 41.55 -7.66 15.21
N ASP A 74 40.68 -8.39 15.89
CA ASP A 74 40.80 -8.55 17.37
C ASP A 74 42.09 -9.26 17.77
N SER A 75 42.55 -10.23 16.97
CA SER A 75 43.82 -10.92 17.21
C SER A 75 45.02 -10.00 17.03
N LEU A 76 45.03 -9.19 15.98
CA LEU A 76 46.10 -8.21 15.75
C LEU A 76 46.13 -7.12 16.81
N LEU A 77 44.97 -6.62 17.20
CA LEU A 77 44.85 -5.58 18.23
C LEU A 77 45.28 -6.04 19.61
N LYS A 78 45.30 -7.35 19.90
CA LYS A 78 45.90 -7.88 21.14
C LYS A 78 47.40 -7.63 21.24
N HIS A 79 48.09 -7.50 20.12
CA HIS A 79 49.54 -7.24 20.05
C HIS A 79 49.88 -5.76 19.82
N PHE A 80 48.88 -4.91 19.79
CA PHE A 80 49.03 -3.48 19.59
C PHE A 80 49.74 -2.85 20.83
N GLN A 81 50.78 -2.09 20.58
CA GLN A 81 51.50 -1.34 21.59
C GLN A 81 51.29 0.16 21.36
N PRO A 82 50.62 0.86 22.27
CA PRO A 82 50.37 2.29 22.12
C PRO A 82 51.65 3.11 22.23
N TYR A 83 51.71 4.20 21.45
CA TYR A 83 52.84 5.09 21.45
C TYR A 83 52.74 6.11 22.59
N TYR A 84 53.86 6.29 23.29
CA TYR A 84 54.05 7.29 24.33
C TYR A 84 55.27 8.10 24.05
N SER A 85 55.25 9.43 24.20
CA SER A 85 56.35 10.33 24.00
C SER A 85 56.76 11.02 25.27
N LEU A 86 58.10 11.16 25.47
CA LEU A 86 58.67 11.92 26.57
C LEU A 86 58.57 13.42 26.26
N ASN A 87 58.01 14.19 27.21
CA ASN A 87 58.07 15.65 27.20
C ASN A 87 59.13 16.15 28.20
N PRO A 88 60.34 16.42 27.75
CA PRO A 88 61.45 16.81 28.67
C PRO A 88 61.26 18.20 29.29
N LEU A 89 60.38 19.03 28.74
CA LEU A 89 60.11 20.36 29.28
C LEU A 89 59.36 20.29 30.62
N ILE A 90 58.61 19.23 30.89
CA ILE A 90 57.84 19.05 32.13
C ILE A 90 58.79 18.85 33.31
N GLU A 91 59.79 17.97 33.14
CA GLU A 91 60.85 17.80 34.15
C GLU A 91 61.46 19.14 34.55
N LYS A 92 62.04 19.86 33.58
CA LYS A 92 62.69 21.15 33.81
C LYS A 92 61.72 22.14 34.48
N LYS A 93 60.53 22.28 33.97
CA LYS A 93 59.51 23.21 34.49
C LYS A 93 59.11 22.88 35.93
N GLN A 94 58.89 21.62 36.26
CA GLN A 94 58.42 21.25 37.59
C GLN A 94 59.55 21.28 38.65
N VAL A 95 60.78 20.91 38.29
CA VAL A 95 61.90 21.04 39.14
C VAL A 95 62.31 22.51 39.41
N GLU A 96 62.32 23.34 38.37
CA GLU A 96 62.56 24.80 38.51
C GLU A 96 61.42 25.44 39.34
N ARG A 97 60.17 25.07 39.12
CA ARG A 97 59.05 25.56 39.91
C ARG A 97 59.19 25.16 41.40
N PHE A 98 59.53 23.91 41.66
CA PHE A 98 59.81 23.46 43.06
C PHE A 98 60.89 24.28 43.73
N LEU A 99 62.05 24.49 43.06
CA LEU A 99 63.14 25.29 43.58
C LEU A 99 62.75 26.77 43.79
N HIS A 100 62.04 27.35 42.87
CA HIS A 100 61.51 28.72 42.95
C HIS A 100 60.51 28.92 44.08
N ASP A 101 59.54 28.02 44.18
CA ASP A 101 58.50 28.08 45.24
C ASP A 101 59.13 27.91 46.64
N TYR A 102 60.25 27.13 46.72
CA TYR A 102 61.01 27.00 47.96
C TYR A 102 61.75 28.30 48.32
N GLU A 103 62.34 29.01 47.36
CA GLU A 103 62.94 30.36 47.59
C GLU A 103 61.89 31.37 48.07
N GLN A 104 60.67 31.23 47.67
CA GLN A 104 59.56 32.06 48.15
C GLN A 104 58.89 31.57 49.45
N GLY A 105 59.37 30.51 50.04
CA GLY A 105 59.00 30.03 51.39
C GLY A 105 57.86 28.98 51.39
N ILE A 106 58.08 27.85 50.72
CA ILE A 106 57.23 26.67 50.91
C ILE A 106 57.21 26.32 52.38
N ASN A 107 56.09 26.48 53.03
CA ASN A 107 55.93 26.27 54.44
C ASN A 107 56.23 24.82 54.82
N GLY A 108 57.24 24.65 55.70
CA GLY A 108 57.52 23.40 56.37
C GLY A 108 58.59 22.51 55.76
N LEU A 109 59.25 22.86 54.63
CA LEU A 109 60.35 22.10 54.06
C LEU A 109 61.68 22.59 54.60
N PRO A 110 62.45 21.80 55.45
CA PRO A 110 63.77 22.17 55.95
C PRO A 110 64.79 22.27 54.81
N LYS A 111 65.68 23.28 54.85
CA LYS A 111 66.71 23.53 53.80
C LYS A 111 67.55 22.32 53.42
N GLU A 112 67.86 21.46 54.41
CA GLU A 112 68.67 20.24 54.24
C GLU A 112 68.06 19.23 53.26
N TYR A 113 66.67 19.23 53.10
CA TYR A 113 65.95 18.25 52.23
C TYR A 113 65.69 18.73 50.82
N VAL A 114 65.80 20.06 50.57
CA VAL A 114 65.50 20.63 49.27
C VAL A 114 66.29 20.00 48.14
N GLY A 115 67.59 19.98 48.29
CA GLY A 115 68.48 19.38 47.28
C GLY A 115 68.26 17.86 47.07
N ILE A 116 67.87 17.16 48.18
CA ILE A 116 67.60 15.72 48.12
C ILE A 116 66.29 15.47 47.39
N VAL A 117 65.26 16.24 47.71
CA VAL A 117 63.97 16.12 47.02
C VAL A 117 64.07 16.49 45.54
N ALA A 118 64.76 17.61 45.21
CA ALA A 118 65.03 17.99 43.84
C ALA A 118 65.73 16.90 43.02
N ARG A 119 66.73 16.26 43.64
CA ARG A 119 67.47 15.16 43.00
C ARG A 119 66.59 13.91 42.81
N GLN A 120 65.78 13.56 43.81
CA GLN A 120 64.83 12.44 43.68
C GLN A 120 63.74 12.74 42.61
N MET A 121 63.28 13.95 42.53
CA MET A 121 62.36 14.37 41.46
C MET A 121 63.00 14.21 40.07
N GLN A 122 64.27 14.65 39.89
CA GLN A 122 64.98 14.47 38.62
C GLN A 122 65.14 12.99 38.26
N GLU A 123 65.52 12.13 39.22
CA GLU A 123 65.68 10.67 39.03
C GLU A 123 64.32 10.05 38.59
N ILE A 124 63.20 10.44 39.23
CA ILE A 124 61.89 9.95 38.93
C ILE A 124 61.42 10.45 37.51
N TYR A 125 61.70 11.71 37.18
CA TYR A 125 61.34 12.26 35.85
C TYR A 125 62.24 11.61 34.75
N GLN A 126 63.48 11.27 35.01
CA GLN A 126 64.35 10.52 34.06
C GLN A 126 63.81 9.11 33.81
N MET A 127 63.27 8.45 34.83
CA MET A 127 62.58 7.15 34.65
C MET A 127 61.26 7.26 33.89
N GLY A 128 60.56 8.36 34.06
CA GLY A 128 59.33 8.70 33.38
C GLY A 128 58.09 8.44 34.23
N ILE A 129 57.19 9.42 34.16
CA ILE A 129 55.90 9.43 34.90
C ILE A 129 54.75 9.40 33.93
N ILE A 130 53.83 8.44 34.05
CA ILE A 130 52.60 8.30 33.32
C ILE A 130 51.43 8.69 34.26
N ASN A 131 50.37 9.33 33.74
CA ASN A 131 49.19 9.63 34.52
C ASN A 131 48.59 8.33 35.13
N THR A 132 48.24 8.34 36.42
CA THR A 132 47.79 7.13 37.13
C THR A 132 46.59 6.45 36.43
N ASN A 133 45.61 7.19 35.88
CA ASN A 133 44.50 6.60 35.20
C ASN A 133 44.92 5.92 33.88
N GLU A 134 45.82 6.55 33.14
CA GLU A 134 46.39 5.97 31.91
C GLU A 134 47.23 4.77 32.21
N TYR A 135 48.10 4.85 33.26
CA TYR A 135 48.93 3.73 33.71
C TYR A 135 48.07 2.50 34.05
N ASN A 136 47.01 2.66 34.81
CA ASN A 136 46.12 1.57 35.20
C ASN A 136 45.36 0.97 33.98
N ASN A 137 45.02 1.79 32.99
CA ASN A 137 44.39 1.32 31.76
C ASN A 137 45.31 0.49 30.87
N ILE A 138 46.62 0.79 30.87
CA ILE A 138 47.64 0.12 30.04
C ILE A 138 48.22 -1.09 30.78
N PHE A 139 48.44 -0.96 32.08
CA PHE A 139 49.02 -2.00 32.92
C PHE A 139 47.98 -3.08 33.25
N LYS A 140 47.87 -4.08 32.39
CA LYS A 140 46.98 -5.24 32.60
C LYS A 140 47.70 -6.37 33.33
N ASP A 141 48.98 -6.54 33.05
CA ASP A 141 49.86 -7.53 33.65
C ASP A 141 51.32 -7.07 33.53
N SER A 142 52.24 -7.84 34.10
CA SER A 142 53.70 -7.56 34.09
C SER A 142 54.30 -7.61 32.68
N THR A 143 53.59 -8.08 31.68
CA THR A 143 54.03 -8.19 30.27
C THR A 143 53.57 -7.05 29.40
N SER A 144 52.72 -6.15 29.92
CA SER A 144 52.20 -5.00 29.18
C SER A 144 53.32 -4.10 28.66
N MET A 145 53.31 -3.82 27.35
CA MET A 145 54.37 -3.09 26.65
C MET A 145 53.79 -1.84 25.99
N ILE A 146 54.60 -0.78 25.95
CA ILE A 146 54.33 0.44 25.18
C ILE A 146 55.49 0.74 24.23
N ARG A 147 55.21 1.47 23.14
CA ARG A 147 56.26 2.04 22.29
C ARG A 147 56.62 3.44 22.79
N PHE A 148 57.75 3.50 23.45
CA PHE A 148 58.30 4.74 24.00
C PHE A 148 59.11 5.48 22.94
N VAL A 149 58.73 6.72 22.66
CA VAL A 149 59.36 7.60 21.67
C VAL A 149 60.22 8.64 22.39
N SER A 150 61.50 8.58 22.11
CA SER A 150 62.47 9.60 22.56
C SER A 150 63.23 10.15 21.34
N GLY A 151 62.89 11.39 20.94
CA GLY A 151 63.40 12.01 19.73
C GLY A 151 62.94 11.29 18.46
N LYS A 152 63.90 10.76 17.68
CA LYS A 152 63.61 10.03 16.43
C LYS A 152 63.48 8.51 16.59
N ASN A 153 63.74 7.98 17.77
CA ASN A 153 63.77 6.56 18.03
C ASN A 153 62.55 6.10 18.85
N ALA A 154 61.98 4.99 18.45
CA ALA A 154 60.92 4.32 19.19
C ALA A 154 61.43 2.99 19.70
N LYS A 155 61.31 2.71 21.01
CA LYS A 155 61.70 1.44 21.66
C LYS A 155 60.48 0.85 22.37
N SER A 156 60.33 -0.48 22.28
CA SER A 156 59.31 -1.19 23.07
C SER A 156 59.81 -1.37 24.49
N LEU A 157 59.09 -0.81 25.47
CA LEU A 157 59.44 -0.89 26.89
C LEU A 157 58.24 -1.42 27.69
N LYS A 158 58.56 -2.09 28.82
CA LYS A 158 57.54 -2.57 29.75
C LYS A 158 56.89 -1.39 30.47
N VAL A 159 55.58 -1.40 30.63
CA VAL A 159 54.84 -0.36 31.39
C VAL A 159 55.35 -0.31 32.84
N SER A 160 55.79 -1.45 33.42
CA SER A 160 56.41 -1.54 34.75
C SER A 160 57.70 -0.79 34.91
N SER A 161 58.35 -0.33 33.83
CA SER A 161 59.61 0.47 33.90
C SER A 161 59.35 1.95 34.17
N PHE A 162 58.07 2.38 34.19
CA PHE A 162 57.67 3.74 34.44
C PHE A 162 56.88 3.86 35.73
N TYR A 163 56.85 5.06 36.30
CA TYR A 163 56.03 5.33 37.48
C TYR A 163 54.66 5.84 37.11
N SER A 164 53.62 5.45 37.86
CA SER A 164 52.38 6.24 37.90
C SER A 164 52.62 7.50 38.73
N THR A 165 51.78 8.55 38.56
CA THR A 165 51.92 9.78 39.38
C THR A 165 51.87 9.49 40.88
N ILE A 166 51.09 8.50 41.31
CA ILE A 166 51.04 8.05 42.71
C ILE A 166 52.33 7.32 43.10
N ALA A 167 52.80 6.37 42.28
CA ALA A 167 54.05 5.64 42.57
C ALA A 167 55.24 6.58 42.52
N ALA A 168 55.29 7.56 41.65
CA ALA A 168 56.32 8.61 41.60
C ALA A 168 56.33 9.43 42.88
N TYR A 169 55.23 9.80 43.44
CA TYR A 169 55.12 10.49 44.71
C TYR A 169 55.66 9.61 45.86
N GLU A 170 55.29 8.35 45.94
CA GLU A 170 55.78 7.41 46.95
C GLU A 170 57.31 7.16 46.83
N HIS A 171 57.82 7.15 45.60
CA HIS A 171 59.23 6.96 45.35
C HIS A 171 60.15 8.11 45.82
N ILE A 172 59.62 9.33 46.01
CA ILE A 172 60.35 10.43 46.68
C ILE A 172 60.85 9.97 48.06
N PHE A 173 60.02 9.21 48.75
CA PHE A 173 60.32 8.70 50.07
C PHE A 173 61.16 7.41 50.09
N ALA A 174 61.62 6.91 48.94
CA ALA A 174 62.48 5.76 48.87
C ALA A 174 63.94 6.03 49.45
N ASN A 175 64.31 7.30 49.50
CA ASN A 175 65.57 7.70 50.14
C ASN A 175 65.40 7.66 51.65
N GLU A 176 66.35 6.93 52.35
CA GLU A 176 66.24 6.74 53.79
C GLU A 176 66.14 8.03 54.60
N LYS A 177 66.85 9.09 54.17
CA LYS A 177 66.82 10.39 54.86
C LYS A 177 65.41 11.08 54.72
N LEU A 178 64.72 10.91 53.59
CA LEU A 178 63.38 11.44 53.38
C LEU A 178 62.37 10.53 54.04
N ALA A 179 62.49 9.24 54.00
CA ALA A 179 61.59 8.29 54.68
C ALA A 179 61.45 8.57 56.20
N ALA A 180 62.53 8.88 56.86
CA ALA A 180 62.51 9.21 58.29
C ALA A 180 61.69 10.45 58.64
N GLN A 181 61.48 11.39 57.67
CA GLN A 181 60.75 12.64 57.85
C GLN A 181 59.49 12.69 57.07
N ARG A 182 58.92 11.58 56.65
CA ARG A 182 57.72 11.46 55.80
C ARG A 182 56.49 12.25 56.35
N ALA A 183 56.34 12.24 57.71
CA ALA A 183 55.25 12.92 58.35
C ALA A 183 55.26 14.46 58.15
N ILE A 184 56.45 15.04 58.06
CA ILE A 184 56.72 16.45 57.85
C ILE A 184 56.60 16.77 56.36
N LEU A 185 57.25 15.99 55.50
CA LEU A 185 57.35 16.19 54.07
C LEU A 185 55.99 15.99 53.35
N SER A 186 55.14 15.12 53.86
CA SER A 186 53.80 14.91 53.33
C SER A 186 52.89 16.17 53.44
N ARG A 187 53.23 17.05 54.42
CA ARG A 187 52.46 18.35 54.56
C ARG A 187 52.95 19.41 53.59
N CYS A 188 54.07 19.20 52.91
CA CYS A 188 54.66 20.16 51.96
C CYS A 188 54.04 20.07 50.55
N ASN A 189 52.95 19.34 50.34
CA ASN A 189 52.24 19.20 49.08
C ASN A 189 53.17 18.90 47.87
N LEU A 190 54.17 18.02 48.03
CA LEU A 190 55.14 17.65 47.01
C LEU A 190 54.49 17.01 45.75
N ASN A 191 53.30 16.46 45.92
CA ASN A 191 52.46 15.95 44.79
C ASN A 191 52.15 17.01 43.74
N ASN A 192 52.14 18.32 44.11
CA ASN A 192 51.83 19.42 43.15
C ASN A 192 52.94 19.62 42.11
N TYR A 193 54.14 19.05 42.34
CA TYR A 193 55.31 19.13 41.46
C TYR A 193 55.56 17.83 40.71
N ILE A 194 54.63 16.82 40.82
CA ILE A 194 54.70 15.58 40.10
C ILE A 194 53.64 15.56 39.04
N GLU A 195 54.05 15.79 37.81
CA GLU A 195 53.22 15.81 36.64
C GLU A 195 53.69 14.71 35.68
N ALA A 196 52.75 14.10 34.94
CA ALA A 196 53.11 13.10 33.94
C ALA A 196 53.93 13.74 32.81
N ASN A 197 55.16 13.26 32.60
CA ASN A 197 56.04 13.70 31.50
C ASN A 197 56.06 12.72 30.33
N ILE A 198 55.36 11.59 30.48
CA ILE A 198 55.13 10.62 29.41
C ILE A 198 53.69 10.75 29.01
N VAL A 199 53.46 11.20 27.78
CA VAL A 199 52.14 11.55 27.22
C VAL A 199 51.81 10.58 26.09
N TYR A 200 50.55 10.14 26.04
CA TYR A 200 50.03 9.30 24.97
C TYR A 200 50.07 10.07 23.62
N ASP A 201 50.79 9.48 22.65
CA ASP A 201 50.85 10.01 21.28
C ASP A 201 49.71 9.41 20.45
N LYS A 202 48.59 10.15 20.43
CA LYS A 202 47.38 9.71 19.76
C LYS A 202 47.59 9.56 18.27
N GLU A 203 48.27 10.50 17.62
CA GLU A 203 48.44 10.50 16.16
C GLU A 203 49.22 9.27 15.70
N LYS A 204 50.35 8.98 16.35
CA LYS A 204 51.17 7.80 16.01
C LYS A 204 50.47 6.50 16.38
N SER A 205 49.77 6.45 17.50
CA SER A 205 49.03 5.28 17.93
C SER A 205 47.88 4.93 16.96
N ASP A 206 47.11 5.96 16.55
CA ASP A 206 46.02 5.77 15.61
C ASP A 206 46.53 5.45 14.18
N ALA A 207 47.65 6.04 13.75
CA ALA A 207 48.28 5.71 12.48
C ALA A 207 48.75 4.23 12.45
N GLU A 208 49.50 3.77 13.46
CA GLU A 208 49.95 2.37 13.56
C GLU A 208 48.78 1.39 13.65
N LYS A 209 47.77 1.74 14.44
CA LYS A 209 46.54 0.93 14.53
C LYS A 209 45.85 0.81 13.19
N ASN A 210 45.73 1.91 12.44
CA ASN A 210 45.15 1.89 11.11
C ASN A 210 46.00 1.11 10.11
N ASP A 211 47.32 1.23 10.18
CA ASP A 211 48.23 0.47 9.35
C ASP A 211 48.11 -1.04 9.64
N MET A 212 48.08 -1.44 10.91
CA MET A 212 47.85 -2.84 11.31
C MET A 212 46.50 -3.36 10.77
N LEU A 213 45.42 -2.59 10.91
CA LEU A 213 44.11 -2.99 10.43
C LEU A 213 44.04 -3.04 8.89
N SER A 214 44.73 -2.14 8.22
CA SER A 214 44.78 -2.10 6.73
C SER A 214 45.67 -3.22 6.15
N SER A 215 46.57 -3.80 6.93
CA SER A 215 47.43 -4.92 6.51
C SER A 215 46.66 -6.23 6.36
N ILE A 216 45.44 -6.33 6.92
CA ILE A 216 44.62 -7.55 6.83
C ILE A 216 44.09 -7.70 5.41
N PRO A 217 44.43 -8.78 4.69
CA PRO A 217 43.90 -9.01 3.36
C PRO A 217 42.42 -9.33 3.44
N LEU A 218 41.57 -8.56 2.73
CA LEU A 218 40.11 -8.75 2.65
C LEU A 218 39.75 -10.04 1.89
N ALA A 219 40.67 -10.59 1.11
CA ALA A 219 40.49 -11.79 0.32
C ALA A 219 41.34 -12.95 0.86
N SER A 220 40.80 -14.15 0.81
CA SER A 220 41.49 -15.41 1.19
C SER A 220 42.05 -16.16 -0.02
N GLY A 221 41.77 -15.75 -1.24
CA GLY A 221 42.22 -16.36 -2.49
C GLY A 221 41.63 -15.66 -3.72
N MET A 222 41.87 -16.23 -4.88
CA MET A 222 41.36 -15.73 -6.18
C MET A 222 40.81 -16.88 -6.99
N VAL A 223 39.73 -16.64 -7.70
CA VAL A 223 39.14 -17.55 -8.72
C VAL A 223 39.41 -16.95 -10.09
N MET A 224 39.96 -17.79 -10.99
CA MET A 224 40.31 -17.36 -12.34
C MET A 224 39.14 -17.51 -13.30
N SER A 225 39.09 -16.66 -14.32
CA SER A 225 38.13 -16.77 -15.41
C SER A 225 38.19 -18.14 -16.08
N GLY A 226 37.01 -18.74 -16.36
CA GLY A 226 36.90 -20.09 -16.88
C GLY A 226 36.95 -21.21 -15.83
N GLN A 227 37.31 -20.91 -14.58
CA GLN A 227 37.32 -21.89 -13.50
C GLN A 227 35.89 -22.26 -13.09
N LYS A 228 35.61 -23.56 -12.98
CA LYS A 228 34.34 -24.07 -12.46
C LYS A 228 34.24 -23.78 -10.96
N ILE A 229 33.12 -23.17 -10.55
CA ILE A 229 32.83 -22.85 -9.15
C ILE A 229 32.05 -24.01 -8.51
N ILE A 230 30.98 -24.47 -9.15
CA ILE A 230 30.15 -25.57 -8.67
C ILE A 230 29.36 -26.18 -9.83
N ASP A 231 29.09 -27.50 -9.74
CA ASP A 231 28.27 -28.21 -10.71
C ASP A 231 26.95 -28.70 -10.13
N ARG A 232 25.99 -29.04 -11.00
CA ARG A 232 24.69 -29.56 -10.58
C ARG A 232 24.86 -30.85 -9.79
N GLY A 233 24.29 -30.93 -8.59
CA GLY A 233 24.37 -32.06 -7.67
C GLY A 233 25.57 -32.03 -6.72
N GLU A 234 26.55 -31.13 -6.90
CA GLU A 234 27.63 -30.93 -5.92
C GLU A 234 27.10 -30.30 -4.64
N ILE A 235 27.60 -30.76 -3.48
CA ILE A 235 27.20 -30.20 -2.17
C ILE A 235 27.86 -28.84 -1.98
N VAL A 236 27.06 -27.83 -1.65
CA VAL A 236 27.56 -26.50 -1.32
C VAL A 236 28.23 -26.55 0.08
N ASN A 237 29.55 -26.51 0.12
CA ASN A 237 30.29 -26.40 1.37
C ASN A 237 30.60 -24.93 1.72
N ASP A 238 31.16 -24.66 2.90
CA ASP A 238 31.45 -23.30 3.35
C ASP A 238 32.42 -22.55 2.42
N TYR A 239 33.38 -23.26 1.82
CA TYR A 239 34.24 -22.65 0.84
C TYR A 239 33.51 -22.25 -0.43
N THR A 240 32.74 -23.17 -1.00
CA THR A 240 31.94 -22.92 -2.21
C THR A 240 30.91 -21.81 -1.98
N CYS A 241 30.31 -21.78 -0.79
CA CYS A 241 29.40 -20.71 -0.39
C CYS A 241 30.11 -19.34 -0.38
N ARG A 242 31.31 -19.23 0.18
CA ARG A 242 32.12 -18.00 0.14
C ARG A 242 32.50 -17.61 -1.29
N VAL A 243 32.87 -18.56 -2.12
CA VAL A 243 33.18 -18.31 -3.54
C VAL A 243 31.98 -17.77 -4.28
N LEU A 244 30.79 -18.40 -4.12
CA LEU A 244 29.54 -17.97 -4.75
C LEU A 244 29.11 -16.57 -4.27
N ASN A 245 29.23 -16.29 -2.96
CA ASN A 245 28.92 -14.97 -2.41
C ASN A 245 29.88 -13.90 -2.96
N SER A 246 31.17 -14.25 -3.10
CA SER A 246 32.18 -13.35 -3.65
C SER A 246 31.95 -13.09 -5.14
N PHE A 247 31.57 -14.13 -5.89
CA PHE A 247 31.19 -14.03 -7.29
C PHE A 247 29.99 -13.11 -7.47
N ASP A 248 28.94 -13.29 -6.65
CA ASP A 248 27.75 -12.44 -6.64
C ASP A 248 28.09 -10.96 -6.34
N LYS A 249 28.96 -10.72 -5.36
CA LYS A 249 29.40 -9.37 -4.98
C LYS A 249 30.17 -8.69 -6.12
N GLU A 250 31.06 -9.41 -6.80
CA GLU A 250 31.82 -8.89 -7.95
C GLU A 250 30.95 -8.76 -9.21
N MET A 251 30.00 -9.68 -9.41
CA MET A 251 28.99 -9.53 -10.46
C MET A 251 28.19 -8.24 -10.29
N LYS A 252 27.70 -7.99 -9.08
CA LYS A 252 26.97 -6.75 -8.75
C LYS A 252 27.83 -5.49 -8.95
N ARG A 253 29.10 -5.55 -8.58
CA ARG A 253 30.04 -4.44 -8.74
C ARG A 253 30.34 -4.14 -10.21
N ARG A 254 30.42 -5.18 -11.04
CA ARG A 254 30.73 -5.07 -12.49
C ARG A 254 29.48 -4.81 -13.32
N SER A 255 28.30 -5.33 -12.91
CA SER A 255 27.00 -5.08 -13.58
C SER A 255 26.53 -3.63 -13.46
N SER A 256 27.27 -2.78 -12.80
CA SER A 256 27.06 -1.33 -12.82
C SER A 256 27.59 -0.64 -14.10
N THR A 257 28.05 -1.39 -15.10
CA THR A 257 28.45 -0.81 -16.39
C THR A 257 27.22 -0.24 -17.11
N GLN A 258 27.36 0.94 -17.67
CA GLN A 258 26.25 1.72 -18.29
C GLN A 258 25.50 0.91 -19.39
N ASP A 259 26.20 0.02 -20.08
CA ASP A 259 25.64 -0.83 -21.13
C ASP A 259 24.74 -1.96 -20.57
N GLU A 260 25.09 -2.55 -19.44
CA GLU A 260 24.27 -3.59 -18.80
C GLU A 260 23.00 -3.01 -18.17
N ILE A 261 23.10 -1.81 -17.58
CA ILE A 261 21.94 -1.06 -17.05
C ILE A 261 21.00 -0.74 -18.21
N MET A 262 21.51 -0.30 -19.35
CA MET A 262 20.71 0.05 -20.52
C MET A 262 20.04 -1.20 -21.11
N THR A 263 20.75 -2.31 -21.24
CA THR A 263 20.20 -3.58 -21.74
C THR A 263 19.08 -4.10 -20.81
N THR A 264 19.28 -4.05 -19.50
CA THR A 264 18.26 -4.43 -18.52
C THR A 264 17.06 -3.51 -18.61
N PHE A 265 17.27 -2.19 -18.75
CA PHE A 265 16.22 -1.22 -18.93
C PHE A 265 15.36 -1.49 -20.17
N ILE A 266 15.99 -1.78 -21.31
CA ILE A 266 15.30 -2.12 -22.56
C ILE A 266 14.49 -3.42 -22.38
N GLY A 267 15.09 -4.45 -21.77
CA GLY A 267 14.41 -5.73 -21.49
C GLY A 267 13.20 -5.56 -20.58
N GLN A 268 13.34 -4.82 -19.48
CA GLN A 268 12.23 -4.52 -18.58
C GLN A 268 11.13 -3.71 -19.27
N THR A 269 11.51 -2.71 -20.06
CA THR A 269 10.55 -1.89 -20.81
C THR A 269 9.75 -2.73 -21.79
N LEU A 270 10.42 -3.58 -22.56
CA LEU A 270 9.77 -4.48 -23.53
C LEU A 270 8.83 -5.46 -22.82
N PHE A 271 9.27 -6.07 -21.73
CA PHE A 271 8.47 -7.02 -20.94
C PHE A 271 7.19 -6.37 -20.37
N VAL A 272 7.34 -5.24 -19.69
CA VAL A 272 6.19 -4.51 -19.12
C VAL A 272 5.26 -4.02 -20.22
N LEU A 273 5.81 -3.49 -21.31
CA LEU A 273 5.04 -3.04 -22.48
C LEU A 273 4.17 -4.16 -23.05
N ILE A 274 4.75 -5.36 -23.26
CA ILE A 274 4.01 -6.52 -23.79
C ILE A 274 2.85 -6.87 -22.85
N LEU A 275 3.08 -6.97 -21.53
CA LEU A 275 2.05 -7.33 -20.57
C LEU A 275 0.93 -6.27 -20.49
N VAL A 276 1.28 -4.99 -20.46
CA VAL A 276 0.31 -3.89 -20.45
C VAL A 276 -0.46 -3.84 -21.79
N MET A 277 0.18 -4.08 -22.91
CA MET A 277 -0.48 -4.16 -24.22
C MET A 277 -1.44 -5.35 -24.31
N MET A 278 -1.06 -6.53 -23.80
CA MET A 278 -1.95 -7.70 -23.72
C MET A 278 -3.18 -7.39 -22.86
N PHE A 279 -2.98 -6.74 -21.70
CA PHE A 279 -4.07 -6.30 -20.82
C PHE A 279 -4.98 -5.29 -21.53
N THR A 280 -4.40 -4.29 -22.19
CA THR A 280 -5.15 -3.28 -22.96
C THR A 280 -5.95 -3.94 -24.09
N SER A 281 -5.35 -4.90 -24.82
CA SER A 281 -6.03 -5.65 -25.88
C SER A 281 -7.22 -6.46 -25.33
N TYR A 282 -7.05 -7.09 -24.15
CA TYR A 282 -8.17 -7.76 -23.49
C TYR A 282 -9.32 -6.79 -23.19
N LEU A 283 -9.03 -5.61 -22.65
CA LEU A 283 -10.07 -4.62 -22.38
C LEU A 283 -10.76 -4.11 -23.64
N THR A 284 -10.01 -3.85 -24.71
CA THR A 284 -10.56 -3.33 -25.97
C THR A 284 -11.42 -4.37 -26.70
N LEU A 285 -11.03 -5.64 -26.68
CA LEU A 285 -11.70 -6.70 -27.43
C LEU A 285 -12.88 -7.30 -26.66
N PHE A 286 -12.74 -7.50 -25.35
CA PHE A 286 -13.69 -8.26 -24.54
C PHE A 286 -14.46 -7.43 -23.51
N ARG A 287 -13.97 -6.24 -23.16
CA ARG A 287 -14.55 -5.41 -22.09
C ARG A 287 -14.62 -3.93 -22.48
N LYS A 288 -15.22 -3.66 -23.64
CA LYS A 288 -15.46 -2.28 -24.11
C LYS A 288 -16.23 -1.46 -23.09
N ASP A 289 -17.18 -2.08 -22.38
CA ASP A 289 -17.99 -1.49 -21.30
C ASP A 289 -17.16 -0.85 -20.18
N TYR A 290 -15.99 -1.43 -19.85
CA TYR A 290 -15.04 -0.84 -18.89
C TYR A 290 -14.02 0.06 -19.55
N PHE A 291 -13.58 -0.30 -20.77
CA PHE A 291 -12.56 0.44 -21.49
C PHE A 291 -13.04 1.84 -21.94
N GLU A 292 -14.33 2.02 -22.18
CA GLU A 292 -14.91 3.31 -22.55
C GLU A 292 -15.17 4.22 -21.35
N LYS A 293 -15.29 3.67 -20.15
CA LYS A 293 -15.54 4.44 -18.92
C LYS A 293 -14.23 4.90 -18.27
N PRO A 294 -13.94 6.21 -18.18
CA PRO A 294 -12.71 6.72 -17.61
C PRO A 294 -12.44 6.23 -16.19
N ARG A 295 -13.48 6.12 -15.36
CA ARG A 295 -13.38 5.66 -13.96
C ARG A 295 -12.87 4.21 -13.88
N SER A 296 -13.44 3.33 -14.72
CA SER A 296 -13.08 1.91 -14.75
C SER A 296 -11.66 1.69 -15.22
N ILE A 297 -11.26 2.35 -16.31
CA ILE A 297 -9.92 2.21 -16.86
C ILE A 297 -8.86 2.75 -15.88
N THR A 298 -9.10 3.90 -15.26
CA THR A 298 -8.17 4.49 -14.29
C THR A 298 -7.97 3.57 -13.07
N MET A 299 -9.05 2.99 -12.52
CA MET A 299 -8.95 2.03 -11.42
C MET A 299 -8.11 0.81 -11.81
N LEU A 300 -8.37 0.20 -12.96
CA LEU A 300 -7.65 -0.99 -13.42
C LEU A 300 -6.14 -0.71 -13.60
N TYR A 301 -5.79 0.41 -14.25
CA TYR A 301 -4.39 0.79 -14.44
C TYR A 301 -3.72 1.21 -13.13
N THR A 302 -4.46 1.80 -12.20
CA THR A 302 -3.93 2.08 -10.84
C THR A 302 -3.57 0.77 -10.14
N MET A 303 -4.42 -0.28 -10.22
CA MET A 303 -4.14 -1.58 -9.58
C MET A 303 -2.89 -2.24 -10.16
N ILE A 304 -2.74 -2.29 -11.48
CA ILE A 304 -1.55 -2.90 -12.11
C ILE A 304 -0.27 -2.08 -11.94
N THR A 305 -0.37 -0.81 -11.54
CA THR A 305 0.79 0.08 -11.33
C THR A 305 1.22 0.13 -9.87
N LEU A 306 0.28 0.23 -8.94
CA LEU A 306 0.54 0.43 -7.51
C LEU A 306 1.34 -0.73 -6.90
N PHE A 307 0.94 -1.97 -7.16
CA PHE A 307 1.56 -3.14 -6.55
C PHE A 307 3.01 -3.38 -7.02
N PRO A 308 3.36 -3.27 -8.31
CA PRO A 308 4.76 -3.31 -8.74
C PRO A 308 5.64 -2.22 -8.10
N ILE A 309 5.10 -1.02 -7.89
CA ILE A 309 5.82 0.04 -7.18
C ILE A 309 6.09 -0.38 -5.73
N LEU A 310 5.08 -0.89 -5.02
CA LEU A 310 5.23 -1.37 -3.63
C LEU A 310 6.27 -2.49 -3.53
N VAL A 311 6.22 -3.48 -4.43
CA VAL A 311 7.20 -4.56 -4.51
C VAL A 311 8.61 -4.00 -4.72
N SER A 312 8.77 -3.11 -5.69
CA SER A 312 10.07 -2.52 -6.03
C SER A 312 10.65 -1.71 -4.88
N MET A 313 9.81 -0.96 -4.17
CA MET A 313 10.22 -0.21 -2.98
C MET A 313 10.65 -1.15 -1.84
N MET A 314 9.91 -2.22 -1.58
CA MET A 314 10.26 -3.20 -0.55
C MET A 314 11.58 -3.91 -0.88
N MET A 315 11.77 -4.31 -2.14
CA MET A 315 13.01 -4.93 -2.60
C MET A 315 14.21 -3.99 -2.46
N LYS A 316 14.05 -2.71 -2.80
CA LYS A 316 15.12 -1.71 -2.73
C LYS A 316 15.58 -1.44 -1.29
N HIS A 317 14.67 -1.44 -0.33
CA HIS A 317 14.96 -1.05 1.05
C HIS A 317 15.16 -2.25 2.00
N ASN A 318 14.91 -3.48 1.56
CA ASN A 318 15.04 -4.72 2.35
C ASN A 318 14.36 -4.66 3.74
N PHE A 319 13.27 -3.88 3.89
CA PHE A 319 12.61 -3.74 5.19
C PHE A 319 11.82 -4.97 5.61
N PHE A 320 11.10 -5.59 4.66
CA PHE A 320 10.24 -6.74 4.93
C PHE A 320 10.17 -7.66 3.71
N SER A 321 9.68 -8.88 3.92
CA SER A 321 9.39 -9.81 2.84
C SER A 321 8.25 -9.30 1.95
N VAL A 322 8.40 -9.43 0.63
CA VAL A 322 7.37 -9.07 -0.37
C VAL A 322 6.06 -9.83 -0.15
N TYR A 323 6.11 -11.00 0.48
CA TYR A 323 4.93 -11.82 0.77
C TYR A 323 3.97 -11.21 1.83
N ILE A 324 4.36 -10.12 2.50
CA ILE A 324 3.49 -9.35 3.39
C ILE A 324 2.46 -8.51 2.59
N ILE A 325 2.79 -8.14 1.34
CA ILE A 325 1.89 -7.33 0.51
C ILE A 325 0.63 -8.14 0.17
N PRO A 326 -0.56 -7.62 0.46
CA PRO A 326 -1.82 -8.31 0.20
C PRO A 326 -2.25 -8.17 -1.28
N PHE A 327 -1.57 -8.88 -2.20
CA PHE A 327 -1.85 -8.82 -3.64
C PHE A 327 -3.28 -9.21 -4.00
N ALA A 328 -3.88 -10.13 -3.26
CA ALA A 328 -5.27 -10.53 -3.42
C ALA A 328 -6.26 -9.37 -3.22
N MET A 329 -5.85 -8.29 -2.53
CA MET A 329 -6.66 -7.08 -2.34
C MET A 329 -7.03 -6.42 -3.69
N ALA A 330 -6.11 -6.37 -4.66
CA ALA A 330 -6.41 -5.87 -6.00
C ALA A 330 -7.50 -6.71 -6.69
N ALA A 331 -7.39 -8.03 -6.58
CA ALA A 331 -8.40 -8.95 -7.11
C ALA A 331 -9.76 -8.76 -6.45
N ILE A 332 -9.79 -8.55 -5.11
CA ILE A 332 -11.01 -8.24 -4.35
C ILE A 332 -11.66 -6.97 -4.86
N PHE A 333 -10.92 -5.87 -5.00
CA PHE A 333 -11.47 -4.60 -5.47
C PHE A 333 -12.05 -4.70 -6.88
N VAL A 334 -11.28 -5.29 -7.81
CA VAL A 334 -11.80 -5.45 -9.17
C VAL A 334 -13.00 -6.40 -9.21
N ARG A 335 -13.02 -7.46 -8.38
CA ARG A 335 -14.17 -8.37 -8.29
C ARG A 335 -15.43 -7.70 -7.75
N VAL A 336 -15.30 -6.83 -6.76
CA VAL A 336 -16.43 -6.15 -6.11
C VAL A 336 -17.05 -5.10 -7.02
N PHE A 337 -16.23 -4.33 -7.74
CA PHE A 337 -16.71 -3.20 -8.56
C PHE A 337 -16.94 -3.56 -10.02
N MET A 338 -16.45 -4.70 -10.48
CA MET A 338 -16.55 -5.14 -11.87
C MET A 338 -17.02 -6.61 -11.94
N ASP A 339 -16.15 -7.51 -12.40
CA ASP A 339 -16.47 -8.92 -12.57
C ASP A 339 -15.27 -9.84 -12.36
N SER A 340 -15.56 -11.16 -12.23
CA SER A 340 -14.54 -12.18 -11.95
C SER A 340 -13.49 -12.32 -13.04
N ARG A 341 -13.88 -12.18 -14.32
CA ARG A 341 -12.96 -12.37 -15.46
C ARG A 341 -11.95 -11.23 -15.51
N THR A 342 -12.44 -9.99 -15.38
CA THR A 342 -11.58 -8.81 -15.34
C THR A 342 -10.69 -8.82 -14.09
N ALA A 343 -11.20 -9.24 -12.93
CA ALA A 343 -10.41 -9.38 -11.71
C ALA A 343 -9.26 -10.38 -11.88
N PHE A 344 -9.54 -11.55 -12.51
CA PHE A 344 -8.53 -12.56 -12.77
C PHE A 344 -7.42 -12.05 -13.71
N ILE A 345 -7.79 -11.50 -14.85
CA ILE A 345 -6.81 -10.99 -15.83
C ILE A 345 -5.99 -9.84 -15.25
N THR A 346 -6.62 -8.92 -14.52
CA THR A 346 -5.91 -7.82 -13.84
C THR A 346 -4.90 -8.37 -12.83
N HIS A 347 -5.33 -9.34 -12.03
CA HIS A 347 -4.47 -9.96 -11.01
C HIS A 347 -3.29 -10.70 -11.65
N VAL A 348 -3.53 -11.52 -12.69
CA VAL A 348 -2.47 -12.22 -13.43
C VAL A 348 -1.46 -11.23 -14.01
N THR A 349 -1.93 -10.19 -14.70
CA THR A 349 -1.06 -9.17 -15.29
C THR A 349 -0.21 -8.48 -14.22
N MET A 350 -0.82 -8.08 -13.13
CA MET A 350 -0.15 -7.45 -11.99
C MET A 350 0.92 -8.35 -11.38
N ILE A 351 0.61 -9.63 -11.12
CA ILE A 351 1.55 -10.59 -10.53
C ILE A 351 2.73 -10.86 -11.46
N LEU A 352 2.48 -11.01 -12.78
CA LEU A 352 3.56 -11.21 -13.75
C LEU A 352 4.51 -10.00 -13.80
N ILE A 353 3.98 -8.78 -13.73
CA ILE A 353 4.80 -7.55 -13.65
C ILE A 353 5.59 -7.53 -12.34
N CYS A 354 4.95 -7.82 -11.20
CA CYS A 354 5.61 -7.87 -9.89
C CYS A 354 6.73 -8.92 -9.84
N ALA A 355 6.53 -10.08 -10.50
CA ALA A 355 7.51 -11.15 -10.56
C ALA A 355 8.84 -10.72 -11.20
N ALA A 356 8.82 -9.72 -12.10
CA ALA A 356 10.05 -9.17 -12.68
C ALA A 356 10.97 -8.49 -11.64
N ALA A 357 10.43 -8.05 -10.51
CA ALA A 357 11.18 -7.43 -9.42
C ALA A 357 11.61 -8.43 -8.34
N VAL A 358 11.02 -9.62 -8.29
CA VAL A 358 11.21 -10.58 -7.19
C VAL A 358 12.29 -11.62 -7.54
N LYS A 359 13.09 -11.99 -6.53
CA LYS A 359 14.18 -12.95 -6.68
C LYS A 359 13.72 -14.38 -7.00
N TYR A 360 12.67 -14.87 -6.33
CA TYR A 360 12.10 -16.22 -6.50
C TYR A 360 10.79 -16.15 -7.29
N GLN A 361 10.90 -15.89 -8.58
CA GLN A 361 9.77 -15.60 -9.48
C GLN A 361 8.75 -16.74 -9.53
N TYR A 362 9.21 -17.99 -9.65
CA TYR A 362 8.33 -19.15 -9.80
C TYR A 362 7.46 -19.36 -8.57
N GLU A 363 8.04 -19.39 -7.38
CA GLU A 363 7.32 -19.57 -6.12
C GLU A 363 6.36 -18.40 -5.88
N PHE A 364 6.81 -17.18 -6.13
CA PHE A 364 5.99 -15.98 -6.01
C PHE A 364 4.76 -16.03 -6.90
N ILE A 365 4.94 -16.35 -8.20
CA ILE A 365 3.83 -16.42 -9.15
C ILE A 365 2.79 -17.46 -8.70
N ILE A 366 3.21 -18.68 -8.36
CA ILE A 366 2.29 -19.77 -8.00
C ILE A 366 1.50 -19.43 -6.74
N VAL A 367 2.18 -18.97 -5.68
CA VAL A 367 1.52 -18.62 -4.41
C VAL A 367 0.54 -17.46 -4.61
N GLN A 368 0.95 -16.39 -5.32
CA GLN A 368 0.10 -15.22 -5.49
C GLN A 368 -1.06 -15.45 -6.47
N LEU A 369 -0.88 -16.26 -7.51
CA LEU A 369 -1.99 -16.65 -8.37
C LEU A 369 -3.03 -17.47 -7.60
N ALA A 370 -2.59 -18.42 -6.79
CA ALA A 370 -3.51 -19.22 -5.96
C ALA A 370 -4.27 -18.33 -4.97
N SER A 371 -3.59 -17.41 -4.30
CA SER A 371 -4.20 -16.47 -3.36
C SER A 371 -5.26 -15.58 -4.02
N GLY A 372 -4.98 -15.04 -5.21
CA GLY A 372 -5.92 -14.23 -5.96
C GLY A 372 -7.12 -15.01 -6.49
N LEU A 373 -6.93 -16.24 -6.95
CA LEU A 373 -8.02 -17.13 -7.37
C LEU A 373 -8.97 -17.42 -6.21
N VAL A 374 -8.43 -17.79 -5.05
CA VAL A 374 -9.24 -18.05 -3.84
C VAL A 374 -9.99 -16.79 -3.43
N ALA A 375 -9.38 -15.61 -3.48
CA ALA A 375 -10.05 -14.35 -3.20
C ALA A 375 -11.23 -14.08 -4.15
N ILE A 376 -11.05 -14.31 -5.45
CA ILE A 376 -12.10 -14.11 -6.46
C ILE A 376 -13.27 -15.09 -6.26
N TYR A 377 -12.99 -16.36 -5.96
CA TYR A 377 -14.02 -17.38 -5.78
C TYR A 377 -14.78 -17.23 -4.46
N SER A 378 -14.09 -16.87 -3.38
CA SER A 378 -14.73 -16.68 -2.07
C SER A 378 -15.65 -15.46 -2.02
N LEU A 379 -15.43 -14.46 -2.90
CA LEU A 379 -16.25 -13.24 -3.01
C LEU A 379 -17.21 -13.30 -4.22
N ARG A 380 -18.02 -14.36 -4.30
CA ARG A 380 -19.00 -14.49 -5.38
C ARG A 380 -20.02 -13.33 -5.37
N GLU A 381 -20.51 -12.97 -4.19
CA GLU A 381 -21.38 -11.81 -3.96
C GLU A 381 -21.04 -11.18 -2.62
N LEU A 382 -20.54 -9.94 -2.64
CA LEU A 382 -20.24 -9.22 -1.40
C LEU A 382 -21.53 -8.60 -0.84
N SER A 383 -22.28 -9.36 -0.08
CA SER A 383 -23.50 -8.91 0.60
C SER A 383 -23.32 -8.68 2.10
N LYS A 384 -22.30 -9.28 2.72
CA LYS A 384 -22.04 -9.21 4.16
C LYS A 384 -20.57 -8.88 4.46
N ARG A 385 -20.35 -8.07 5.49
CA ARG A 385 -19.00 -7.70 5.99
C ARG A 385 -18.15 -8.92 6.35
N SER A 386 -18.79 -9.97 6.91
CA SER A 386 -18.13 -11.23 7.31
C SER A 386 -17.47 -11.98 6.13
N GLN A 387 -17.89 -11.76 4.90
CA GLN A 387 -17.31 -12.44 3.74
C GLN A 387 -15.85 -12.05 3.51
N ILE A 388 -15.48 -10.79 3.77
CA ILE A 388 -14.07 -10.35 3.65
C ILE A 388 -13.20 -11.05 4.69
N PHE A 389 -13.73 -11.23 5.92
CA PHE A 389 -13.01 -11.95 6.97
C PHE A 389 -12.78 -13.43 6.58
N ILE A 390 -13.82 -14.10 6.08
CA ILE A 390 -13.72 -15.48 5.59
C ILE A 390 -12.73 -15.56 4.42
N THR A 391 -12.80 -14.62 3.50
CA THR A 391 -11.86 -14.54 2.35
C THR A 391 -10.42 -14.39 2.81
N ALA A 392 -10.14 -13.52 3.79
CA ALA A 392 -8.79 -13.34 4.32
C ALA A 392 -8.23 -14.64 4.92
N ILE A 393 -9.06 -15.38 5.69
CA ILE A 393 -8.68 -16.68 6.25
C ILE A 393 -8.41 -17.70 5.14
N LEU A 394 -9.30 -17.82 4.15
CA LEU A 394 -9.15 -18.77 3.06
C LEU A 394 -7.91 -18.48 2.21
N VAL A 395 -7.63 -17.22 1.93
CA VAL A 395 -6.41 -16.78 1.21
C VAL A 395 -5.15 -17.13 1.99
N THR A 396 -5.13 -16.87 3.31
CA THR A 396 -3.99 -17.21 4.16
C THR A 396 -3.75 -18.72 4.20
N ILE A 397 -4.80 -19.52 4.40
CA ILE A 397 -4.71 -21.00 4.41
C ILE A 397 -4.22 -21.51 3.05
N SER A 398 -4.78 -21.01 1.95
CA SER A 398 -4.37 -21.39 0.60
C SER A 398 -2.90 -21.07 0.34
N SER A 399 -2.43 -19.88 0.71
CA SER A 399 -1.03 -19.48 0.56
C SER A 399 -0.09 -20.40 1.34
N CYS A 400 -0.46 -20.74 2.59
CA CYS A 400 0.30 -21.69 3.42
C CYS A 400 0.36 -23.10 2.79
N ILE A 401 -0.77 -23.61 2.30
CA ILE A 401 -0.83 -24.95 1.70
C ILE A 401 -0.04 -25.01 0.39
N VAL A 402 -0.21 -24.00 -0.48
CA VAL A 402 0.51 -23.96 -1.76
C VAL A 402 2.02 -23.82 -1.54
N TYR A 403 2.43 -22.99 -0.57
CA TYR A 403 3.85 -22.83 -0.24
C TYR A 403 4.42 -24.14 0.35
N LEU A 404 3.70 -24.81 1.24
CA LEU A 404 4.07 -26.13 1.77
C LEU A 404 4.24 -27.15 0.64
N ALA A 405 3.29 -27.21 -0.30
CA ALA A 405 3.38 -28.11 -1.45
C ALA A 405 4.62 -27.84 -2.31
N LEU A 406 4.94 -26.57 -2.56
CA LEU A 406 6.14 -26.19 -3.31
C LEU A 406 7.42 -26.60 -2.57
N GLN A 407 7.48 -26.41 -1.24
CA GLN A 407 8.65 -26.84 -0.45
C GLN A 407 8.82 -28.36 -0.47
N LEU A 408 7.73 -29.13 -0.29
CA LEU A 408 7.78 -30.60 -0.35
C LEU A 408 8.24 -31.12 -1.73
N MET A 409 7.88 -30.41 -2.81
CA MET A 409 8.34 -30.74 -4.16
C MET A 409 9.84 -30.44 -4.38
N GLN A 410 10.39 -29.45 -3.68
CA GLN A 410 11.79 -29.04 -3.86
C GLN A 410 12.76 -29.78 -2.94
N ASP A 411 12.40 -29.97 -1.68
CA ASP A 411 13.37 -30.37 -0.63
C ASP A 411 13.24 -31.85 -0.21
N ASN A 412 12.24 -32.61 -0.64
CA ASN A 412 11.98 -34.02 -0.24
C ASN A 412 12.07 -34.33 1.28
N GLN A 413 12.16 -33.30 2.15
CA GLN A 413 12.30 -33.44 3.60
C GLN A 413 11.28 -32.55 4.32
N VAL A 414 10.39 -33.18 5.09
CA VAL A 414 9.32 -32.52 5.83
C VAL A 414 9.84 -31.62 6.97
N PHE A 415 11.09 -31.81 7.41
CA PHE A 415 11.63 -31.19 8.63
C PHE A 415 12.42 -29.87 8.43
N ASN A 416 12.60 -29.42 7.19
CA ASN A 416 13.36 -28.20 6.89
C ASN A 416 12.47 -27.02 6.46
N ILE A 417 11.28 -26.90 7.04
CA ILE A 417 10.33 -25.86 6.70
C ILE A 417 10.75 -24.54 7.38
N ASP A 418 10.92 -23.48 6.60
CA ASP A 418 11.17 -22.15 7.11
C ASP A 418 9.88 -21.55 7.71
N PRO A 419 9.76 -21.42 9.05
CA PRO A 419 8.55 -20.93 9.69
C PRO A 419 8.30 -19.45 9.43
N SER A 420 9.28 -18.68 9.01
CA SER A 420 9.19 -17.25 8.79
C SER A 420 8.21 -16.90 7.66
N MET A 421 8.15 -17.73 6.61
CA MET A 421 7.23 -17.52 5.48
C MET A 421 5.76 -17.62 5.88
N TYR A 422 5.42 -18.55 6.78
CA TYR A 422 4.05 -18.69 7.31
C TYR A 422 3.64 -17.45 8.12
N THR A 423 4.59 -16.87 8.86
CA THR A 423 4.35 -15.61 9.58
C THR A 423 4.03 -14.47 8.60
N TYR A 424 4.73 -14.39 7.46
CA TYR A 424 4.42 -13.39 6.43
C TYR A 424 3.04 -13.59 5.81
N PHE A 425 2.59 -14.82 5.58
CA PHE A 425 1.23 -15.10 5.09
C PHE A 425 0.15 -14.74 6.11
N ILE A 426 0.41 -14.94 7.40
CA ILE A 426 -0.53 -14.50 8.46
C ILE A 426 -0.64 -12.97 8.49
N ILE A 427 0.49 -12.25 8.42
CA ILE A 427 0.51 -10.79 8.36
C ILE A 427 -0.21 -10.30 7.09
N ASN A 428 0.01 -10.95 5.95
CA ASN A 428 -0.70 -10.68 4.70
C ASN A 428 -2.22 -10.81 4.87
N GLY A 429 -2.68 -11.89 5.53
CA GLY A 429 -4.10 -12.10 5.84
C GLY A 429 -4.69 -10.99 6.73
N ILE A 430 -3.93 -10.51 7.71
CA ILE A 430 -4.35 -9.37 8.56
C ILE A 430 -4.46 -8.10 7.70
N PHE A 431 -3.47 -7.82 6.83
CA PHE A 431 -3.54 -6.68 5.92
C PHE A 431 -4.66 -6.79 4.90
N LEU A 432 -5.05 -8.00 4.52
CA LEU A 432 -6.18 -8.21 3.63
C LEU A 432 -7.51 -7.74 4.26
N LEU A 433 -7.64 -7.73 5.58
CA LEU A 433 -8.81 -7.18 6.28
C LEU A 433 -8.96 -5.66 6.04
N LEU A 434 -7.86 -4.96 5.78
CA LEU A 434 -7.90 -3.53 5.42
C LEU A 434 -8.60 -3.28 4.07
N SER A 435 -8.85 -4.31 3.27
CA SER A 435 -9.63 -4.16 2.04
C SER A 435 -11.03 -3.60 2.31
N TYR A 436 -11.62 -3.88 3.48
CA TYR A 436 -12.94 -3.34 3.83
C TYR A 436 -12.96 -1.80 3.98
N PRO A 437 -12.15 -1.17 4.85
CA PRO A 437 -12.11 0.28 4.92
C PRO A 437 -11.56 0.94 3.64
N LEU A 438 -10.62 0.30 2.95
CA LEU A 438 -10.09 0.80 1.69
C LEU A 438 -11.12 0.75 0.55
N MET A 439 -12.12 -0.14 0.62
CA MET A 439 -13.22 -0.19 -0.34
C MET A 439 -13.98 1.14 -0.38
N TYR A 440 -14.27 1.73 0.78
CA TYR A 440 -14.88 3.07 0.86
C TYR A 440 -14.02 4.15 0.19
N LEU A 441 -12.69 4.07 0.38
CA LEU A 441 -11.77 4.99 -0.30
C LEU A 441 -11.82 4.83 -1.83
N ILE A 442 -11.84 3.59 -2.32
CA ILE A 442 -11.97 3.26 -3.76
C ILE A 442 -13.30 3.79 -4.31
N GLU A 443 -14.41 3.57 -3.60
CA GLU A 443 -15.73 4.13 -3.98
C GLU A 443 -15.67 5.64 -4.14
N LYS A 444 -15.07 6.34 -3.19
CA LYS A 444 -14.98 7.81 -3.21
C LYS A 444 -14.03 8.33 -4.30
N LEU A 445 -12.88 7.68 -4.49
CA LEU A 445 -11.88 8.12 -5.47
C LEU A 445 -12.34 7.89 -6.93
N PHE A 446 -12.93 6.73 -7.20
CA PHE A 446 -13.30 6.34 -8.56
C PHE A 446 -14.78 6.50 -8.84
N GLY A 447 -15.61 6.85 -7.84
CA GLY A 447 -17.05 7.05 -7.99
C GLY A 447 -17.82 5.76 -8.28
N PHE A 448 -17.33 4.62 -7.81
CA PHE A 448 -18.07 3.35 -7.80
C PHE A 448 -18.99 3.26 -6.60
N ILE A 449 -19.88 2.27 -6.63
CA ILE A 449 -20.71 1.92 -5.49
C ILE A 449 -20.68 0.39 -5.30
N SER A 450 -20.44 -0.05 -4.07
CA SER A 450 -20.48 -1.48 -3.74
C SER A 450 -21.89 -1.92 -3.32
N ASN A 451 -22.15 -3.22 -3.39
CA ASN A 451 -23.39 -3.77 -2.86
C ASN A 451 -23.55 -3.50 -1.35
N VAL A 452 -22.45 -3.40 -0.60
CA VAL A 452 -22.49 -3.06 0.84
C VAL A 452 -23.09 -1.66 1.04
N THR A 453 -22.61 -0.67 0.29
CA THR A 453 -23.14 0.69 0.34
C THR A 453 -24.60 0.74 -0.12
N LEU A 454 -24.96 -0.02 -1.16
CA LEU A 454 -26.37 -0.13 -1.59
C LEU A 454 -27.26 -0.74 -0.49
N PHE A 455 -26.81 -1.78 0.22
CA PHE A 455 -27.53 -2.33 1.37
C PHE A 455 -27.69 -1.33 2.51
N GLU A 456 -26.64 -0.55 2.81
CA GLU A 456 -26.70 0.49 3.83
C GLU A 456 -27.69 1.59 3.45
N LEU A 457 -27.70 2.02 2.18
CA LEU A 457 -28.66 2.99 1.64
C LEU A 457 -30.09 2.46 1.59
N SER A 458 -30.28 1.15 1.40
CA SER A 458 -31.62 0.53 1.39
C SER A 458 -32.24 0.36 2.77
N ASN A 459 -31.57 0.80 3.84
CA ASN A 459 -32.11 0.71 5.19
C ASN A 459 -33.17 1.79 5.43
N THR A 460 -34.43 1.40 5.34
CA THR A 460 -35.60 2.29 5.48
C THR A 460 -35.78 2.89 6.88
N ASN A 461 -35.12 2.37 7.90
CA ASN A 461 -35.23 2.84 9.27
C ASN A 461 -34.26 3.97 9.62
N LYS A 462 -33.45 4.44 8.64
CA LYS A 462 -32.39 5.43 8.89
C LYS A 462 -32.41 6.55 7.84
N GLY A 463 -31.88 7.70 8.28
CA GLY A 463 -31.59 8.84 7.40
C GLY A 463 -32.79 9.33 6.59
N LEU A 464 -32.56 9.60 5.31
CA LEU A 464 -33.54 10.24 4.43
C LEU A 464 -34.77 9.38 4.15
N LEU A 465 -34.60 8.03 4.08
CA LEU A 465 -35.75 7.12 3.87
C LEU A 465 -36.70 7.08 5.07
N ARG A 466 -36.18 7.19 6.29
CA ARG A 466 -37.01 7.34 7.46
C ARG A 466 -37.80 8.65 7.41
N ASN A 467 -37.15 9.76 7.07
CA ASN A 467 -37.85 11.04 6.89
C ASN A 467 -38.96 10.94 5.81
N LEU A 468 -38.68 10.26 4.69
CA LEU A 468 -39.67 10.01 3.66
C LEU A 468 -40.87 9.24 4.20
N SER A 469 -40.68 8.21 5.00
CA SER A 469 -41.77 7.41 5.58
C SER A 469 -42.63 8.18 6.59
N GLU A 470 -42.04 9.17 7.27
CA GLU A 470 -42.75 10.01 8.24
C GLU A 470 -43.50 11.19 7.58
N ILE A 471 -42.88 11.84 6.56
CA ILE A 471 -43.40 13.07 5.92
C ILE A 471 -44.35 12.75 4.75
N ALA A 472 -44.00 11.73 3.93
CA ALA A 472 -44.75 11.36 2.73
C ALA A 472 -44.97 9.81 2.68
N PRO A 473 -45.80 9.27 3.57
CA PRO A 473 -45.95 7.81 3.73
C PRO A 473 -46.51 7.13 2.47
N GLY A 474 -47.36 7.81 1.70
CA GLY A 474 -47.89 7.31 0.41
C GLY A 474 -46.78 7.18 -0.63
N THR A 475 -45.93 8.19 -0.77
CA THR A 475 -44.75 8.14 -1.63
C THR A 475 -43.77 7.07 -1.21
N PHE A 476 -43.53 6.90 0.11
CA PHE A 476 -42.68 5.84 0.63
C PHE A 476 -43.17 4.45 0.24
N GLN A 477 -44.50 4.19 0.38
CA GLN A 477 -45.12 2.92 0.01
C GLN A 477 -45.04 2.67 -1.51
N HIS A 478 -45.30 3.72 -2.32
CA HIS A 478 -45.11 3.70 -3.77
C HIS A 478 -43.67 3.30 -4.14
N SER A 479 -42.67 3.96 -3.56
CA SER A 479 -41.25 3.69 -3.80
C SER A 479 -40.85 2.27 -3.47
N ILE A 480 -41.40 1.67 -2.40
CA ILE A 480 -41.19 0.26 -2.05
C ILE A 480 -41.81 -0.65 -3.15
N THR A 481 -43.04 -0.38 -3.58
CA THR A 481 -43.72 -1.20 -4.57
C THR A 481 -43.01 -1.15 -5.92
N VAL A 482 -42.67 0.05 -6.39
CA VAL A 482 -41.87 0.27 -7.61
C VAL A 482 -40.52 -0.42 -7.50
N GLY A 483 -39.83 -0.32 -6.34
CA GLY A 483 -38.56 -0.96 -6.10
C GLY A 483 -38.63 -2.48 -6.19
N ASN A 484 -39.69 -3.10 -5.69
CA ASN A 484 -39.90 -4.53 -5.80
C ASN A 484 -40.16 -4.98 -7.23
N LEU A 485 -41.04 -4.25 -7.97
CA LEU A 485 -41.34 -4.50 -9.40
C LEU A 485 -40.06 -4.36 -10.24
N ALA A 486 -39.36 -3.27 -10.07
CA ALA A 486 -38.13 -2.96 -10.79
C ALA A 486 -37.01 -3.97 -10.52
N ALA A 487 -36.85 -4.43 -9.26
CA ALA A 487 -35.88 -5.45 -8.92
C ALA A 487 -36.17 -6.81 -9.57
N GLU A 488 -37.44 -7.18 -9.69
CA GLU A 488 -37.85 -8.41 -10.37
C GLU A 488 -37.56 -8.35 -11.89
N ILE A 489 -37.85 -7.22 -12.52
CA ILE A 489 -37.45 -6.99 -13.92
C ILE A 489 -35.91 -7.14 -14.06
N ALA A 490 -35.18 -6.43 -13.22
CA ALA A 490 -33.70 -6.45 -13.25
C ALA A 490 -33.12 -7.87 -13.11
N ASN A 491 -33.71 -8.70 -12.24
CA ASN A 491 -33.31 -10.11 -12.10
C ASN A 491 -33.53 -10.91 -13.39
N ARG A 492 -34.68 -10.71 -14.07
CA ARG A 492 -35.01 -11.42 -15.31
C ARG A 492 -34.11 -11.05 -16.49
N ILE A 493 -33.69 -9.78 -16.58
CA ILE A 493 -32.87 -9.30 -17.67
C ILE A 493 -31.39 -9.25 -17.31
N HIS A 494 -30.99 -9.81 -16.15
CA HIS A 494 -29.63 -9.82 -15.63
C HIS A 494 -29.01 -8.42 -15.47
N ALA A 495 -29.80 -7.44 -15.02
CA ALA A 495 -29.36 -6.13 -14.57
C ALA A 495 -29.14 -6.13 -13.04
N ASN A 496 -28.63 -5.04 -12.48
CA ASN A 496 -28.35 -4.94 -11.04
C ASN A 496 -29.63 -4.66 -10.25
N SER A 497 -30.27 -5.71 -9.74
CA SER A 497 -31.54 -5.64 -9.00
C SER A 497 -31.44 -4.84 -7.70
N LEU A 498 -30.30 -4.91 -6.98
CA LEU A 498 -30.09 -4.17 -5.75
C LEU A 498 -29.96 -2.68 -6.03
N LEU A 499 -29.25 -2.31 -7.10
CA LEU A 499 -29.08 -0.92 -7.53
C LEU A 499 -30.42 -0.29 -7.93
N VAL A 500 -31.21 -1.00 -8.76
CA VAL A 500 -32.54 -0.52 -9.19
C VAL A 500 -33.47 -0.36 -8.00
N ARG A 501 -33.52 -1.34 -7.09
CA ARG A 501 -34.31 -1.26 -5.88
C ARG A 501 -33.92 -0.09 -4.99
N THR A 502 -32.61 0.12 -4.80
CA THR A 502 -32.12 1.24 -4.01
C THR A 502 -32.45 2.56 -4.70
N GLY A 503 -32.24 2.68 -6.03
CA GLY A 503 -32.62 3.87 -6.81
C GLY A 503 -34.10 4.20 -6.68
N ALA A 504 -34.97 3.17 -6.77
CA ALA A 504 -36.42 3.32 -6.60
C ALA A 504 -36.82 3.85 -5.21
N LEU A 505 -36.08 3.48 -4.13
CA LEU A 505 -36.37 4.02 -2.79
C LEU A 505 -36.13 5.54 -2.70
N TYR A 506 -35.29 6.10 -3.57
CA TYR A 506 -34.88 7.50 -3.51
C TYR A 506 -35.43 8.35 -4.66
N HIS A 507 -36.00 7.75 -5.72
CA HIS A 507 -36.36 8.52 -6.94
C HIS A 507 -37.30 9.71 -6.68
N ASP A 508 -38.20 9.56 -5.72
CA ASP A 508 -39.28 10.47 -5.38
C ASP A 508 -39.09 11.23 -4.06
N ILE A 509 -37.86 11.27 -3.49
CA ILE A 509 -37.62 11.94 -2.20
C ILE A 509 -37.98 13.44 -2.21
N GLY A 510 -37.97 14.08 -3.36
CA GLY A 510 -38.32 15.48 -3.51
C GLY A 510 -39.79 15.80 -3.21
N LYS A 511 -40.68 14.81 -3.29
CA LYS A 511 -42.11 14.94 -2.92
C LYS A 511 -42.29 15.28 -1.43
N MET A 512 -41.27 15.06 -0.58
CA MET A 512 -41.27 15.49 0.84
C MET A 512 -41.40 16.99 1.01
N THR A 513 -41.02 17.79 0.02
CA THR A 513 -41.11 19.26 0.10
C THR A 513 -42.58 19.73 0.08
N ASN A 514 -43.40 19.11 -0.74
CA ASN A 514 -44.82 19.44 -0.92
C ASN A 514 -45.70 18.17 -1.01
N PRO A 515 -45.79 17.34 0.04
CA PRO A 515 -46.32 15.99 -0.05
C PRO A 515 -47.82 15.97 -0.43
N VAL A 516 -48.59 16.96 0.03
CA VAL A 516 -50.07 17.05 -0.22
C VAL A 516 -50.45 17.27 -1.68
N PHE A 517 -49.52 17.72 -2.53
CA PHE A 517 -49.79 17.90 -3.97
C PHE A 517 -49.70 16.59 -4.74
N PHE A 518 -49.19 15.50 -4.14
CA PHE A 518 -49.12 14.20 -4.78
C PHE A 518 -50.25 13.30 -4.31
N THR A 519 -50.99 12.73 -5.27
CA THR A 519 -52.24 11.98 -5.02
C THR A 519 -52.11 10.88 -4.00
N GLU A 520 -50.98 10.21 -3.95
CA GLU A 520 -50.71 9.12 -3.00
C GLU A 520 -50.59 9.57 -1.53
N ASN A 521 -50.41 10.88 -1.28
CA ASN A 521 -50.36 11.47 0.07
C ASN A 521 -51.57 12.34 0.41
N GLN A 522 -52.55 12.52 -0.53
CA GLN A 522 -53.73 13.36 -0.30
C GLN A 522 -54.70 12.70 0.68
N ALA A 523 -55.29 13.50 1.56
CA ALA A 523 -56.31 13.11 2.51
C ALA A 523 -57.65 13.82 2.26
N GLY A 524 -58.20 13.69 1.03
CA GLY A 524 -59.53 14.14 0.70
C GLY A 524 -59.72 15.54 0.11
N VAL A 525 -58.71 16.44 0.19
CA VAL A 525 -58.73 17.74 -0.49
C VAL A 525 -57.59 17.77 -1.49
N ASN A 526 -57.90 18.11 -2.76
CA ASN A 526 -56.92 18.27 -3.81
C ASN A 526 -56.46 19.73 -3.87
N PRO A 527 -55.21 20.05 -3.46
CA PRO A 527 -54.69 21.42 -3.47
C PRO A 527 -54.55 22.00 -4.90
N HIS A 528 -54.51 21.16 -5.93
CA HIS A 528 -54.46 21.61 -7.33
C HIS A 528 -55.73 22.31 -7.78
N ASP A 529 -56.90 22.08 -7.11
CA ASP A 529 -58.17 22.69 -7.48
C ASP A 529 -58.19 24.22 -7.29
N GLN A 530 -57.17 24.77 -6.55
CA GLN A 530 -57.02 26.21 -6.31
C GLN A 530 -55.92 26.85 -7.16
N LEU A 531 -55.25 26.09 -8.02
CA LEU A 531 -54.12 26.53 -8.83
C LEU A 531 -54.42 26.40 -10.31
N SER A 532 -53.73 27.18 -11.12
CA SER A 532 -53.75 26.98 -12.57
C SER A 532 -53.04 25.67 -12.95
N ASP A 533 -53.35 25.13 -14.11
CA ASP A 533 -52.70 23.92 -14.66
C ASP A 533 -51.17 24.11 -14.78
N LEU A 534 -50.73 25.31 -15.15
CA LEU A 534 -49.30 25.63 -15.23
C LEU A 534 -48.61 25.61 -13.86
N GLU A 535 -49.18 26.25 -12.84
CA GLU A 535 -48.66 26.26 -11.49
C GLU A 535 -48.61 24.83 -10.92
N SER A 536 -49.67 24.06 -11.17
CA SER A 536 -49.75 22.65 -10.77
C SER A 536 -48.66 21.82 -11.43
N ALA A 537 -48.45 22.00 -12.75
CA ALA A 537 -47.36 21.31 -13.46
C ALA A 537 -45.98 21.66 -12.92
N GLN A 538 -45.72 22.93 -12.64
CA GLN A 538 -44.46 23.39 -12.08
C GLN A 538 -44.17 22.80 -10.69
N ILE A 539 -45.19 22.69 -9.82
CA ILE A 539 -45.08 22.05 -8.51
C ILE A 539 -44.75 20.57 -8.69
N ILE A 540 -45.41 19.88 -9.57
CA ILE A 540 -45.13 18.45 -9.84
C ILE A 540 -43.71 18.27 -10.39
N ILE A 541 -43.31 19.08 -11.40
CA ILE A 541 -41.97 19.00 -12.00
C ILE A 541 -40.87 19.29 -10.95
N SER A 542 -41.13 20.20 -10.01
CA SER A 542 -40.15 20.63 -9.02
C SER A 542 -39.65 19.52 -8.10
N HIS A 543 -40.40 18.37 -7.94
CA HIS A 543 -39.92 17.28 -7.05
C HIS A 543 -38.60 16.68 -7.53
N VAL A 544 -38.30 16.70 -8.83
CA VAL A 544 -37.02 16.22 -9.36
C VAL A 544 -35.89 17.11 -8.88
N THR A 545 -36.03 18.43 -9.00
CA THR A 545 -35.00 19.39 -8.57
C THR A 545 -34.87 19.46 -7.07
N GLU A 546 -35.96 19.40 -6.33
CA GLU A 546 -35.93 19.34 -4.84
C GLU A 546 -35.34 18.00 -4.35
N GLY A 547 -35.64 16.91 -5.04
CA GLY A 547 -35.04 15.60 -4.79
C GLY A 547 -33.51 15.62 -4.95
N LEU A 548 -33.00 16.26 -6.00
CA LEU A 548 -31.58 16.43 -6.21
C LEU A 548 -30.91 17.29 -5.09
N LYS A 549 -31.56 18.39 -4.67
CA LYS A 549 -31.09 19.22 -3.55
C LYS A 549 -30.99 18.41 -2.25
N LEU A 550 -32.00 17.61 -1.94
CA LEU A 550 -32.02 16.72 -0.80
C LEU A 550 -30.91 15.67 -0.90
N ALA A 551 -30.74 15.07 -2.08
CA ALA A 551 -29.68 14.08 -2.34
C ALA A 551 -28.27 14.67 -2.17
N GLU A 552 -28.07 15.94 -2.51
CA GLU A 552 -26.81 16.66 -2.26
C GLU A 552 -26.60 16.92 -0.77
N LYS A 553 -27.62 17.44 -0.09
CA LYS A 553 -27.58 17.71 1.36
C LYS A 553 -27.22 16.46 2.17
N PHE A 554 -27.72 15.30 1.78
CA PHE A 554 -27.46 14.01 2.44
C PHE A 554 -26.29 13.25 1.84
N ASN A 555 -25.51 13.86 0.93
CA ASN A 555 -24.33 13.26 0.27
C ASN A 555 -24.61 11.90 -0.39
N LEU A 556 -25.75 11.74 -1.05
CA LEU A 556 -26.05 10.52 -1.79
C LEU A 556 -25.08 10.32 -2.97
N PRO A 557 -24.71 9.08 -3.28
CA PRO A 557 -23.85 8.77 -4.42
C PRO A 557 -24.45 9.25 -5.75
N GLY A 558 -23.60 9.67 -6.70
CA GLY A 558 -24.03 10.18 -8.00
C GLY A 558 -24.96 9.22 -8.74
N ILE A 559 -24.68 7.92 -8.70
CA ILE A 559 -25.52 6.91 -9.34
C ILE A 559 -26.96 6.86 -8.78
N ILE A 560 -27.18 7.21 -7.51
CA ILE A 560 -28.51 7.32 -6.92
C ILE A 560 -29.19 8.64 -7.34
N LYS A 561 -28.43 9.74 -7.42
CA LYS A 561 -28.93 11.02 -7.97
C LYS A 561 -29.38 10.89 -9.41
N ASP A 562 -28.70 10.06 -10.20
CA ASP A 562 -29.08 9.77 -11.59
C ASP A 562 -30.48 9.14 -11.68
N PHE A 563 -30.90 8.30 -10.73
CA PHE A 563 -32.26 7.78 -10.69
C PHE A 563 -33.29 8.88 -10.40
N ILE A 564 -32.97 9.84 -9.53
CA ILE A 564 -33.84 10.98 -9.24
C ILE A 564 -34.03 11.87 -10.48
N SER A 565 -32.98 12.11 -11.26
CA SER A 565 -33.02 12.98 -12.43
C SER A 565 -33.67 12.32 -13.66
N THR A 566 -33.54 10.97 -13.79
CA THR A 566 -33.90 10.28 -15.06
C THR A 566 -35.23 9.57 -15.05
N HIS A 567 -35.90 9.38 -13.88
CA HIS A 567 -37.10 8.53 -13.80
C HIS A 567 -38.30 9.06 -14.61
N HIS A 568 -38.37 10.36 -14.87
CA HIS A 568 -39.33 10.97 -15.80
C HIS A 568 -38.69 11.40 -17.13
N GLY A 569 -37.35 11.39 -17.22
CA GLY A 569 -36.63 11.85 -18.41
C GLY A 569 -37.06 13.27 -18.84
N THR A 570 -37.26 13.44 -20.13
CA THR A 570 -37.81 14.66 -20.73
C THR A 570 -39.32 14.54 -21.01
N GLY A 571 -40.02 13.77 -20.16
CA GLY A 571 -41.49 13.57 -20.29
C GLY A 571 -42.28 14.84 -20.00
N LEU A 572 -43.54 14.81 -20.40
CA LEU A 572 -44.48 15.91 -20.13
C LEU A 572 -45.39 15.54 -18.96
N THR A 573 -45.80 16.55 -18.17
CA THR A 573 -46.95 16.46 -17.25
C THR A 573 -48.25 16.47 -18.04
N LYS A 574 -48.52 15.33 -18.77
CA LYS A 574 -49.52 15.22 -19.82
C LYS A 574 -50.91 15.67 -19.37
N TYR A 575 -51.31 15.41 -18.13
CA TYR A 575 -52.61 15.81 -17.61
C TYR A 575 -52.81 17.34 -17.65
N PHE A 576 -51.91 18.08 -17.02
CA PHE A 576 -51.96 19.54 -16.96
C PHE A 576 -51.71 20.18 -18.33
N TYR A 577 -50.80 19.62 -19.13
CA TYR A 577 -50.53 20.11 -20.48
C TYR A 577 -51.78 20.02 -21.37
N ILE A 578 -52.52 18.89 -21.33
CA ILE A 578 -53.70 18.69 -22.14
C ILE A 578 -54.83 19.62 -21.68
N ASN A 579 -55.07 19.76 -20.36
CA ASN A 579 -56.07 20.65 -19.82
C ASN A 579 -55.80 22.10 -20.23
N TYR A 580 -54.54 22.54 -20.03
CA TYR A 580 -54.13 23.89 -20.41
C TYR A 580 -54.31 24.17 -21.90
N CYS A 581 -53.97 23.24 -22.79
CA CYS A 581 -54.23 23.36 -24.22
C CYS A 581 -55.69 23.42 -24.54
N ASN A 582 -56.60 22.69 -23.85
CA ASN A 582 -57.99 22.68 -24.00
C ASN A 582 -58.70 24.01 -23.56
N GLU A 583 -58.11 24.63 -22.50
CA GLU A 583 -58.57 25.92 -21.98
C GLU A 583 -58.10 27.10 -22.85
N HIS A 584 -56.96 26.92 -23.56
CA HIS A 584 -56.33 27.96 -24.38
C HIS A 584 -56.19 27.51 -25.86
N PRO A 585 -57.28 27.23 -26.59
CA PRO A 585 -57.21 26.61 -27.91
C PRO A 585 -56.51 27.47 -28.96
N ASP A 586 -56.50 28.79 -28.75
CA ASP A 586 -55.97 29.77 -29.70
C ASP A 586 -54.53 30.17 -29.40
N GLU A 587 -53.93 29.67 -28.33
CA GLU A 587 -52.58 29.96 -27.94
C GLU A 587 -51.60 28.85 -28.37
N GLN A 588 -50.40 29.24 -28.84
CA GLN A 588 -49.32 28.30 -29.07
C GLN A 588 -48.62 28.00 -27.75
N VAL A 589 -49.02 26.91 -27.10
CA VAL A 589 -48.49 26.53 -25.79
C VAL A 589 -47.03 26.04 -25.89
N ASP A 590 -46.16 26.64 -25.12
CA ASP A 590 -44.77 26.18 -25.01
C ASP A 590 -44.71 24.88 -24.19
N LYS A 591 -44.33 23.78 -24.86
CA LYS A 591 -44.20 22.45 -24.24
C LYS A 591 -43.13 22.40 -23.17
N GLU A 592 -42.06 23.23 -23.25
CA GLU A 592 -40.98 23.23 -22.29
C GLU A 592 -41.46 23.59 -20.88
N MET A 593 -42.53 24.39 -20.75
CA MET A 593 -43.13 24.76 -19.48
C MET A 593 -43.74 23.59 -18.71
N PHE A 594 -44.11 22.52 -19.41
CA PHE A 594 -44.75 21.32 -18.87
C PHE A 594 -43.82 20.09 -18.90
N GLN A 595 -42.53 20.28 -19.27
CA GLN A 595 -41.61 19.22 -19.49
C GLN A 595 -40.65 19.06 -18.27
N TYR A 596 -40.37 17.79 -17.91
CA TYR A 596 -39.35 17.48 -16.92
C TYR A 596 -37.95 17.83 -17.45
N PRO A 597 -37.01 18.22 -16.57
CA PRO A 597 -35.70 18.72 -16.99
C PRO A 597 -34.80 17.64 -17.60
N GLY A 598 -35.14 16.37 -17.43
CA GLY A 598 -34.27 15.27 -17.84
C GLY A 598 -33.03 15.09 -16.96
N PRO A 599 -32.01 14.37 -17.43
CA PRO A 599 -31.89 13.68 -18.73
C PRO A 599 -32.77 12.43 -18.88
N ASN A 600 -32.80 11.86 -20.08
CA ASN A 600 -33.44 10.55 -20.31
C ASN A 600 -32.56 9.44 -19.71
N PRO A 601 -33.14 8.24 -19.40
CA PRO A 601 -32.39 7.09 -18.96
C PRO A 601 -31.22 6.73 -19.89
N PHE A 602 -30.04 6.53 -19.33
CA PHE A 602 -28.84 6.14 -20.07
C PHE A 602 -28.24 4.81 -19.56
N THR A 603 -28.85 4.19 -18.53
CA THR A 603 -28.53 2.84 -18.07
C THR A 603 -29.76 1.95 -18.11
N ARG A 604 -29.57 0.63 -18.20
CA ARG A 604 -30.65 -0.37 -18.16
C ARG A 604 -31.46 -0.25 -16.88
N GLU A 605 -30.81 -0.02 -15.77
CA GLU A 605 -31.36 0.13 -14.44
C GLU A 605 -32.33 1.33 -14.36
N GLN A 606 -31.95 2.47 -14.93
CA GLN A 606 -32.78 3.67 -14.99
C GLN A 606 -34.03 3.47 -15.89
N ALA A 607 -33.86 2.82 -17.05
CA ALA A 607 -34.97 2.48 -17.94
C ALA A 607 -35.97 1.53 -17.26
N ILE A 608 -35.47 0.55 -16.50
CA ILE A 608 -36.31 -0.37 -15.70
C ILE A 608 -37.13 0.42 -14.68
N LEU A 609 -36.48 1.36 -13.96
CA LEU A 609 -37.22 2.20 -13.00
C LEU A 609 -38.29 3.01 -13.68
N MET A 610 -37.98 3.71 -14.77
CA MET A 610 -38.96 4.50 -15.51
C MET A 610 -40.19 3.68 -15.97
N MET A 611 -39.96 2.46 -16.49
CA MET A 611 -41.04 1.55 -16.87
C MET A 611 -41.90 1.13 -15.67
N ALA A 612 -41.23 0.71 -14.57
CA ALA A 612 -41.92 0.21 -13.38
C ALA A 612 -42.70 1.31 -12.67
N ASP A 613 -42.14 2.50 -12.53
CA ASP A 613 -42.76 3.67 -11.92
C ASP A 613 -44.02 4.09 -12.67
N THR A 614 -43.91 4.33 -13.99
CA THR A 614 -45.04 4.75 -14.82
C THR A 614 -46.17 3.73 -14.79
N VAL A 615 -45.87 2.43 -14.88
CA VAL A 615 -46.88 1.40 -14.90
C VAL A 615 -47.52 1.21 -13.51
N GLU A 616 -46.75 1.29 -12.41
CA GLU A 616 -47.30 1.20 -11.05
C GLU A 616 -48.25 2.38 -10.77
N ALA A 617 -47.80 3.62 -11.05
CA ALA A 617 -48.60 4.81 -10.82
C ALA A 617 -49.92 4.76 -11.62
N ALA A 618 -49.88 4.44 -12.91
CA ALA A 618 -51.07 4.34 -13.75
C ALA A 618 -51.98 3.16 -13.40
N SER A 619 -51.43 2.06 -12.88
CA SER A 619 -52.24 0.91 -12.51
C SER A 619 -53.23 1.19 -11.36
N ARG A 620 -52.96 2.19 -10.53
CA ARG A 620 -53.84 2.61 -9.41
C ARG A 620 -55.14 3.24 -9.90
N SER A 621 -55.17 3.75 -11.12
CA SER A 621 -56.37 4.40 -11.73
C SER A 621 -57.22 3.44 -12.56
N LEU A 622 -56.89 2.12 -12.59
CA LEU A 622 -57.72 1.13 -13.27
C LEU A 622 -59.04 0.90 -12.53
N ASN A 623 -60.16 0.91 -13.26
CA ASN A 623 -61.48 0.60 -12.70
C ASN A 623 -61.62 -0.88 -12.36
N GLU A 624 -60.98 -1.76 -13.15
CA GLU A 624 -60.99 -3.21 -12.97
C GLU A 624 -59.59 -3.79 -13.19
N TYR A 625 -59.18 -4.68 -12.29
CA TYR A 625 -57.84 -5.32 -12.31
C TYR A 625 -57.92 -6.68 -13.03
N THR A 626 -58.43 -6.68 -14.27
CA THR A 626 -58.43 -7.87 -15.12
C THR A 626 -57.07 -8.04 -15.81
N GLU A 627 -56.75 -9.26 -16.24
CA GLU A 627 -55.53 -9.52 -17.01
C GLU A 627 -55.46 -8.67 -18.28
N GLU A 628 -56.57 -8.51 -18.92
CA GLU A 628 -56.68 -7.74 -20.16
C GLU A 628 -56.45 -6.24 -19.93
N SER A 629 -57.05 -5.66 -18.87
CA SER A 629 -56.87 -4.25 -18.54
C SER A 629 -55.43 -3.93 -18.12
N ILE A 630 -54.80 -4.79 -17.28
CA ILE A 630 -53.40 -4.66 -16.85
C ILE A 630 -52.46 -4.80 -18.05
N SER A 631 -52.68 -5.80 -18.91
CA SER A 631 -51.86 -6.03 -20.10
C SER A 631 -51.94 -4.87 -21.10
N THR A 632 -53.15 -4.39 -21.36
CA THR A 632 -53.38 -3.26 -22.26
C THR A 632 -52.73 -1.98 -21.75
N LEU A 633 -52.89 -1.67 -20.46
CA LEU A 633 -52.25 -0.52 -19.81
C LEU A 633 -50.73 -0.60 -19.92
N THR A 634 -50.12 -1.73 -19.47
CA THR A 634 -48.68 -1.94 -19.46
C THR A 634 -48.10 -1.80 -20.86
N ASN A 635 -48.69 -2.46 -21.86
CA ASN A 635 -48.21 -2.37 -23.23
C ASN A 635 -48.29 -0.94 -23.76
N LYS A 636 -49.45 -0.27 -23.60
CA LYS A 636 -49.64 1.10 -24.07
C LYS A 636 -48.65 2.08 -23.51
N LEU A 637 -48.37 2.01 -22.21
CA LEU A 637 -47.44 2.94 -21.55
C LEU A 637 -45.99 2.71 -21.97
N ILE A 638 -45.54 1.48 -21.97
CA ILE A 638 -44.14 1.18 -22.32
C ILE A 638 -43.92 1.42 -23.83
N ASP A 639 -44.85 1.06 -24.70
CA ASP A 639 -44.76 1.37 -26.13
C ASP A 639 -44.72 2.86 -26.41
N SER A 640 -45.49 3.68 -25.66
CA SER A 640 -45.39 5.14 -25.73
C SER A 640 -44.01 5.63 -25.33
N GLN A 641 -43.42 5.11 -24.22
CA GLN A 641 -42.08 5.50 -23.80
C GLN A 641 -41.00 5.16 -24.84
N VAL A 642 -41.14 4.01 -25.52
CA VAL A 642 -40.26 3.62 -26.63
C VAL A 642 -40.42 4.53 -27.82
N ALA A 643 -41.68 4.83 -28.20
CA ALA A 643 -42.00 5.72 -29.32
C ALA A 643 -41.52 7.16 -29.08
N ASP A 644 -41.69 7.67 -27.86
CA ASP A 644 -41.22 8.98 -27.41
C ASP A 644 -39.68 9.07 -27.35
N GLY A 645 -38.98 7.93 -27.48
CA GLY A 645 -37.53 7.86 -27.60
C GLY A 645 -36.77 7.96 -26.29
N PHE A 646 -37.40 7.75 -25.13
CA PHE A 646 -36.77 7.87 -23.83
C PHE A 646 -35.59 6.88 -23.60
N PHE A 647 -35.57 5.76 -24.34
CA PHE A 647 -34.55 4.72 -24.18
C PHE A 647 -33.47 4.76 -25.26
N ARG A 648 -33.36 5.83 -26.08
CA ARG A 648 -32.37 5.91 -27.18
C ARG A 648 -30.93 5.89 -26.70
N GLU A 649 -30.63 6.50 -25.54
CA GLU A 649 -29.32 6.56 -24.93
C GLU A 649 -29.01 5.34 -24.04
N CYS A 650 -30.00 4.43 -23.90
CA CYS A 650 -29.91 3.31 -22.96
C CYS A 650 -29.52 2.00 -23.67
N PRO A 651 -28.59 1.20 -23.15
CA PRO A 651 -28.22 -0.09 -23.71
C PRO A 651 -29.26 -1.19 -23.38
N ILE A 652 -30.55 -0.90 -23.42
CA ILE A 652 -31.65 -1.83 -23.24
C ILE A 652 -32.07 -2.41 -24.58
N THR A 653 -32.36 -3.71 -24.65
CA THR A 653 -32.79 -4.36 -25.90
C THR A 653 -34.30 -4.49 -25.97
N PHE A 654 -34.83 -4.66 -27.18
CA PHE A 654 -36.27 -4.96 -27.37
C PHE A 654 -36.68 -6.25 -26.62
N ARG A 655 -35.80 -7.23 -26.51
CA ARG A 655 -36.02 -8.42 -25.71
C ARG A 655 -36.17 -8.10 -24.23
N ASP A 656 -35.32 -7.22 -23.71
CA ASP A 656 -35.37 -6.80 -22.29
C ASP A 656 -36.69 -6.06 -22.01
N ILE A 657 -37.13 -5.21 -22.94
CA ILE A 657 -38.40 -4.49 -22.83
C ILE A 657 -39.60 -5.47 -22.84
N ALA A 658 -39.58 -6.47 -23.71
CA ALA A 658 -40.63 -7.49 -23.75
C ALA A 658 -40.70 -8.30 -22.46
N LEU A 659 -39.51 -8.66 -21.86
CA LEU A 659 -39.42 -9.32 -20.57
C LEU A 659 -39.94 -8.41 -19.44
N ALA A 660 -39.58 -7.11 -19.47
CA ALA A 660 -40.07 -6.14 -18.49
C ALA A 660 -41.59 -6.04 -18.47
N LYS A 661 -42.21 -5.96 -19.66
CA LYS A 661 -43.70 -5.97 -19.80
C LYS A 661 -44.31 -7.23 -19.19
N SER A 662 -43.76 -8.40 -19.54
CA SER A 662 -44.23 -9.69 -19.02
C SER A 662 -44.19 -9.76 -17.50
N VAL A 663 -43.06 -9.33 -16.87
CA VAL A 663 -42.88 -9.31 -15.42
C VAL A 663 -43.88 -8.33 -14.77
N LEU A 664 -44.06 -7.14 -15.30
CA LEU A 664 -45.00 -6.16 -14.77
C LEU A 664 -46.42 -6.68 -14.78
N ILE A 665 -46.89 -7.27 -15.90
CA ILE A 665 -48.23 -7.86 -16.01
C ILE A 665 -48.41 -8.97 -14.97
N GLU A 666 -47.47 -9.91 -14.87
CA GLU A 666 -47.50 -11.03 -13.91
C GLU A 666 -47.56 -10.52 -12.47
N ARG A 667 -46.75 -9.54 -12.11
CA ARG A 667 -46.67 -9.03 -10.75
C ARG A 667 -47.84 -8.13 -10.36
N LEU A 668 -48.32 -7.30 -11.23
CA LEU A 668 -49.52 -6.48 -10.98
C LEU A 668 -50.76 -7.36 -10.78
N LYS A 669 -50.93 -8.42 -11.56
CA LYS A 669 -51.97 -9.44 -11.32
C LYS A 669 -51.89 -10.01 -9.93
N SER A 670 -50.69 -10.34 -9.47
CA SER A 670 -50.48 -10.87 -8.13
C SER A 670 -50.72 -9.85 -7.01
N ILE A 671 -50.38 -8.57 -7.23
CA ILE A 671 -50.60 -7.49 -6.26
C ILE A 671 -52.11 -7.17 -6.09
N TYR A 672 -52.82 -7.10 -7.18
CA TYR A 672 -54.24 -6.74 -7.19
C TYR A 672 -55.19 -7.93 -7.16
N HIS A 673 -54.70 -9.16 -6.90
CA HIS A 673 -55.54 -10.34 -6.78
C HIS A 673 -56.53 -10.14 -5.65
N THR A 674 -57.85 -10.15 -5.97
CA THR A 674 -58.96 -10.03 -5.01
C THR A 674 -58.91 -11.21 -4.00
N ARG A 675 -58.83 -10.91 -2.75
CA ARG A 675 -59.02 -11.92 -1.71
C ARG A 675 -60.48 -12.37 -1.72
N ILE A 676 -60.72 -13.68 -1.57
CA ILE A 676 -62.07 -14.26 -1.40
C ILE A 676 -62.68 -13.59 -0.17
N SER A 677 -63.86 -12.98 -0.34
CA SER A 677 -64.63 -12.43 0.77
C SER A 677 -65.07 -13.58 1.67
N TYR A 678 -64.82 -13.49 2.96
CA TYR A 678 -65.32 -14.49 3.90
C TYR A 678 -66.83 -14.45 3.92
N PRO A 679 -67.50 -15.64 3.78
CA PRO A 679 -68.96 -15.68 3.86
C PRO A 679 -69.42 -15.22 5.24
N HIS A 680 -70.49 -14.43 5.29
CA HIS A 680 -71.12 -14.07 6.55
C HIS A 680 -71.86 -15.28 7.13
N LEU A 681 -71.69 -15.53 8.44
CA LEU A 681 -72.53 -16.50 9.14
C LEU A 681 -73.96 -15.94 9.17
N ASN A 682 -74.84 -16.53 8.40
CA ASN A 682 -76.28 -16.26 8.55
C ASN A 682 -76.70 -16.88 9.93
N LYS A 683 -76.94 -16.05 10.93
CA LYS A 683 -77.61 -16.44 12.15
C LYS A 683 -79.11 -16.53 11.93
#